data_7ab9cc883e65f14a24af26fb66ea73dc
#
_entry.id   7ab9cc883e65f14a24af26fb66ea73dc
#
_cell.length_a   1.000
_cell.length_b   1.000
_cell.length_c   1.000
_cell.angle_alpha   90.00
_cell.angle_beta   90.00
_cell.angle_gamma   90.00
#
_symmetry.space_group_name_H-M   'P 1'
#
loop_
_entity.id
_entity.type
_entity.pdbx_description
1 polymer ?
#
loop_
_entity_poly.entity_id
_entity_poly.type
_entity_poly.pdbx_seq_one_letter_code
_entity_poly.pdbx_strand_id
1 'polypeptide(L)'
;RTFKKMIFAVFCCQFLSIPLFAQQQKVDTTHTYSIPEITVSDIYQTREVRSTAPLQVFSKDALKNLHALQVSDAVKHFAGVTVKDYGGIGGLKTVSIRSLGAQHTAVGYDGITLTDCQTGQIDIGRFSLDNVDQLSLSNGQSDNIFQPARFFAAAGILNIQTLTPRFEKEKTTNISASFKTGSWGLVNPSILLEQQLNSKWTVSANGEWMSSDGHYPYTLHYGDAKEDLTSREKRKNTDVQTFRAEAGLYGIFSDKEQYRLKAYYFQSSRGLPKATTLYNDHSLQQLWDKNTFVQSQYKKEFSRQWVFQSSAKWNWSYQRYLDPDTPNSKGKTENSYYQQEYYLSASVLYRMLDNLSFSLSTDGSINTMNANLNEFAQPTRYSWLTAFAGKYMNDWLTISASALATIINEDVKEGGSAGNHRKLTPYISASFKPFYHEEFRIRFFYKDIFRLPSFNDLYYQEVGNTKLRPENARQYNVGLTYSKNVCPFLPYLSATIDAYYNKVTDKIIAYPTKNLAVWSMRNLGEVEIKGIDATGSLSLQPWERIRINLSSNYTYQQALDITNSDPTTEAGRTYKHQIAYTPRVSGSGQAGIETPWINFSYSFLFSGKRYVQNENIAENSMEGYSDHSISISRSFHILKTHT
;
A
#
# COMPACT_ATOMS: atom_id res chain seq x y z
N ARG A 1 8.56 18.68 26.37
CA ARG A 1 7.81 18.18 27.55
C ARG A 1 6.31 18.47 27.46
N THR A 2 5.90 19.64 26.99
CA THR A 2 4.47 20.06 26.88
C THR A 2 3.72 19.27 25.83
N PHE A 3 4.35 18.97 24.69
CA PHE A 3 3.75 18.22 23.58
C PHE A 3 3.49 16.73 23.94
N LYS A 4 4.43 16.08 24.67
CA LYS A 4 4.22 14.71 25.19
C LYS A 4 3.01 14.61 26.14
N LYS A 5 2.82 15.62 26.99
CA LYS A 5 1.68 15.65 27.93
C LYS A 5 0.35 15.87 27.21
N MET A 6 0.32 16.66 26.14
CA MET A 6 -0.90 16.94 25.40
C MET A 6 -1.37 15.73 24.59
N ILE A 7 -0.48 14.99 23.93
CA ILE A 7 -0.84 13.76 23.18
C ILE A 7 -1.30 12.66 24.14
N PHE A 8 -0.65 12.50 25.29
CA PHE A 8 -1.06 11.51 26.29
C PHE A 8 -2.45 11.82 26.89
N ALA A 9 -2.73 13.10 27.16
CA ALA A 9 -4.04 13.52 27.66
C ALA A 9 -5.17 13.29 26.66
N VAL A 10 -4.92 13.55 25.35
CA VAL A 10 -5.93 13.33 24.29
C VAL A 10 -6.11 11.84 24.00
N PHE A 11 -5.05 11.04 24.10
CA PHE A 11 -5.13 9.58 23.98
C PHE A 11 -5.96 8.95 25.12
N CYS A 12 -5.76 9.42 26.37
CA CYS A 12 -6.57 9.00 27.51
C CYS A 12 -8.04 9.46 27.39
N CYS A 13 -8.30 10.65 26.85
CA CYS A 13 -9.68 11.14 26.68
C CYS A 13 -10.48 10.35 25.63
N GLN A 14 -9.86 9.79 24.61
CA GLN A 14 -10.57 8.91 23.65
C GLN A 14 -11.00 7.57 24.27
N PHE A 15 -10.23 7.04 25.22
CA PHE A 15 -10.58 5.80 25.92
C PHE A 15 -11.56 6.00 27.08
N LEU A 16 -11.68 7.23 27.61
CA LEU A 16 -12.54 7.52 28.76
C LEU A 16 -13.95 8.04 28.41
N SER A 17 -14.26 8.28 27.13
CA SER A 17 -15.57 8.75 26.68
C SER A 17 -16.52 7.62 26.29
N ILE A 18 -16.64 6.57 27.11
CA ILE A 18 -17.75 5.61 27.03
C ILE A 18 -18.87 6.14 27.94
N PRO A 19 -19.95 6.74 27.42
CA PRO A 19 -21.06 7.13 28.28
C PRO A 19 -21.84 5.87 28.68
N LEU A 20 -21.77 5.52 29.93
CA LEU A 20 -22.71 4.61 30.59
C LEU A 20 -24.03 5.37 30.82
N PHE A 21 -24.94 5.35 29.87
CA PHE A 21 -26.35 5.63 30.14
C PHE A 21 -27.23 4.81 29.20
N ALA A 22 -27.85 3.78 29.80
CA ALA A 22 -28.95 3.06 29.19
C ALA A 22 -30.25 3.85 29.42
N GLN A 23 -30.85 4.34 28.34
CA GLN A 23 -32.27 4.65 28.30
C GLN A 23 -32.92 3.92 27.12
N GLN A 24 -33.84 3.02 27.44
CA GLN A 24 -34.68 2.33 26.47
C GLN A 24 -35.66 3.32 25.84
N GLN A 25 -35.51 3.55 24.53
CA GLN A 25 -36.61 3.99 23.69
C GLN A 25 -36.97 2.90 22.68
N LYS A 26 -38.22 2.46 22.70
CA LYS A 26 -38.80 1.58 21.70
C LYS A 26 -38.74 2.29 20.34
N VAL A 27 -38.01 1.73 19.39
CA VAL A 27 -38.01 2.15 18.00
C VAL A 27 -38.89 1.20 17.21
N ASP A 28 -39.85 1.77 16.50
CA ASP A 28 -40.80 1.12 15.59
C ASP A 28 -40.05 0.57 14.36
N THR A 29 -40.13 -0.73 14.13
CA THR A 29 -39.35 -1.45 13.12
C THR A 29 -40.18 -1.80 11.90
N THR A 30 -40.81 -0.85 11.23
CA THR A 30 -41.56 -1.13 10.02
C THR A 30 -41.27 -0.18 8.84
N HIS A 31 -40.02 -0.05 8.46
CA HIS A 31 -39.66 0.39 7.10
C HIS A 31 -38.44 -0.39 6.61
N THR A 32 -38.67 -1.53 5.99
CA THR A 32 -37.70 -2.23 5.16
C THR A 32 -37.56 -1.45 3.85
N TYR A 33 -36.51 -0.64 3.76
CA TYR A 33 -36.05 -0.17 2.44
C TYR A 33 -35.36 -1.36 1.77
N SER A 34 -36.02 -2.01 0.82
CA SER A 34 -35.34 -2.84 -0.16
C SER A 34 -34.54 -1.90 -1.08
N ILE A 35 -33.26 -1.73 -0.78
CA ILE A 35 -32.32 -1.17 -1.74
C ILE A 35 -32.30 -2.17 -2.90
N PRO A 36 -32.60 -1.77 -4.16
CA PRO A 36 -32.38 -2.65 -5.29
C PRO A 36 -30.93 -3.12 -5.23
N GLU A 37 -30.69 -4.37 -5.57
CA GLU A 37 -29.40 -5.03 -5.60
C GLU A 37 -28.48 -4.31 -6.61
N ILE A 38 -28.00 -3.12 -6.22
CA ILE A 38 -26.92 -2.45 -6.91
C ILE A 38 -25.69 -3.29 -6.54
N THR A 39 -25.22 -4.07 -7.48
CA THR A 39 -24.03 -4.87 -7.31
C THR A 39 -22.91 -3.96 -6.81
N VAL A 40 -22.26 -4.33 -5.73
CA VAL A 40 -21.16 -3.55 -5.10
C VAL A 40 -20.09 -3.18 -6.12
N SER A 41 -19.90 -3.97 -7.17
CA SER A 41 -19.04 -3.69 -8.32
C SER A 41 -19.40 -2.38 -9.06
N ASP A 42 -20.69 -2.06 -9.25
CA ASP A 42 -21.11 -0.88 -10.04
C ASP A 42 -20.75 0.44 -9.33
N ILE A 43 -20.76 0.45 -8.00
CA ILE A 43 -20.39 1.62 -7.20
C ILE A 43 -18.90 1.92 -7.34
N TYR A 44 -18.05 0.89 -7.31
CA TYR A 44 -16.60 1.07 -7.42
C TYR A 44 -16.18 1.51 -8.81
N GLN A 45 -16.74 0.92 -9.86
CA GLN A 45 -16.49 1.28 -11.25
C GLN A 45 -16.87 2.74 -11.56
N THR A 46 -18.00 3.19 -11.06
CA THR A 46 -18.43 4.60 -11.18
C THR A 46 -17.45 5.54 -10.47
N ARG A 47 -16.90 5.13 -9.33
CA ARG A 47 -15.95 5.92 -8.56
C ARG A 47 -14.59 6.07 -9.26
N GLU A 48 -14.10 5.02 -9.92
CA GLU A 48 -12.84 5.06 -10.69
C GLU A 48 -12.92 6.07 -11.84
N VAL A 49 -14.03 6.07 -12.58
CA VAL A 49 -14.22 6.93 -13.74
C VAL A 49 -14.39 8.41 -13.33
N ARG A 50 -15.08 8.67 -12.23
CA ARG A 50 -15.37 10.04 -11.76
C ARG A 50 -14.26 10.68 -10.94
N SER A 51 -13.28 9.90 -10.53
CA SER A 51 -12.15 10.40 -9.74
C SER A 51 -11.35 11.45 -10.49
N THR A 52 -10.93 12.50 -9.79
CA THR A 52 -10.09 13.58 -10.34
C THR A 52 -8.62 13.15 -10.51
N ALA A 53 -8.20 12.09 -9.83
CA ALA A 53 -6.88 11.46 -9.97
C ALA A 53 -7.06 9.98 -10.37
N PRO A 54 -6.07 9.33 -11.01
CA PRO A 54 -6.15 7.93 -11.35
C PRO A 54 -6.43 7.07 -10.12
N LEU A 55 -7.54 6.37 -10.11
CA LEU A 55 -7.97 5.44 -9.07
C LEU A 55 -8.21 4.08 -9.70
N GLN A 56 -7.68 3.03 -9.10
CA GLN A 56 -7.91 1.64 -9.47
C GLN A 56 -8.40 0.89 -8.23
N VAL A 57 -9.39 0.03 -8.39
CA VAL A 57 -10.03 -0.67 -7.27
C VAL A 57 -10.21 -2.14 -7.60
N PHE A 58 -9.74 -3.02 -6.71
CA PHE A 58 -10.12 -4.43 -6.71
C PHE A 58 -11.11 -4.68 -5.57
N SER A 59 -12.32 -5.07 -5.94
CA SER A 59 -13.33 -5.57 -5.00
C SER A 59 -12.95 -6.96 -4.48
N LYS A 60 -13.62 -7.42 -3.43
CA LYS A 60 -13.44 -8.77 -2.86
C LYS A 60 -13.56 -9.86 -3.93
N ASP A 61 -14.50 -9.75 -4.87
CA ASP A 61 -14.71 -10.76 -5.90
C ASP A 61 -13.60 -10.71 -6.97
N ALA A 62 -13.15 -9.52 -7.35
CA ALA A 62 -11.98 -9.37 -8.22
C ALA A 62 -10.71 -9.97 -7.57
N LEU A 63 -10.49 -9.75 -6.27
CA LEU A 63 -9.38 -10.34 -5.52
C LEU A 63 -9.44 -11.86 -5.45
N LYS A 64 -10.63 -12.43 -5.25
CA LYS A 64 -10.81 -13.89 -5.29
C LYS A 64 -10.44 -14.49 -6.64
N ASN A 65 -10.79 -13.82 -7.73
CA ASN A 65 -10.50 -14.28 -9.10
C ASN A 65 -9.01 -14.19 -9.46
N LEU A 66 -8.22 -13.39 -8.74
CA LEU A 66 -6.75 -13.35 -8.89
C LEU A 66 -6.06 -14.55 -8.25
N HIS A 67 -6.72 -15.25 -7.30
CA HIS A 67 -6.14 -16.35 -6.52
C HIS A 67 -4.77 -16.04 -5.90
N ALA A 68 -4.57 -14.78 -5.57
CA ALA A 68 -3.38 -14.27 -4.94
C ALA A 68 -3.34 -14.70 -3.47
N LEU A 69 -2.15 -14.97 -2.94
CA LEU A 69 -1.96 -15.38 -1.55
C LEU A 69 -1.91 -14.16 -0.61
N GLN A 70 -1.22 -13.12 -1.06
CA GLN A 70 -0.93 -11.93 -0.27
C GLN A 70 -1.34 -10.67 -1.05
N VAL A 71 -1.48 -9.55 -0.33
CA VAL A 71 -1.74 -8.24 -0.92
C VAL A 71 -0.71 -7.87 -1.99
N SER A 72 0.55 -8.21 -1.77
CA SER A 72 1.64 -7.96 -2.73
C SER A 72 1.43 -8.63 -4.09
N ASP A 73 0.78 -9.79 -4.12
CA ASP A 73 0.51 -10.49 -5.39
C ASP A 73 -0.60 -9.79 -6.16
N ALA A 74 -1.66 -9.37 -5.48
CA ALA A 74 -2.76 -8.62 -6.09
C ALA A 74 -2.31 -7.24 -6.62
N VAL A 75 -1.47 -6.54 -5.87
CA VAL A 75 -0.98 -5.19 -6.21
C VAL A 75 -0.17 -5.15 -7.50
N LYS A 76 0.50 -6.26 -7.89
CA LYS A 76 1.20 -6.40 -9.18
C LYS A 76 0.28 -6.20 -10.39
N HIS A 77 -1.02 -6.37 -10.21
CA HIS A 77 -2.03 -6.23 -11.27
C HIS A 77 -2.59 -4.81 -11.41
N PHE A 78 -2.09 -3.83 -10.65
CA PHE A 78 -2.41 -2.42 -10.87
C PHE A 78 -1.49 -1.78 -11.91
N ALA A 79 -2.03 -0.90 -12.76
CA ALA A 79 -1.22 -0.11 -13.71
C ALA A 79 -0.32 0.89 -12.97
N GLY A 80 0.87 1.11 -13.50
CA GLY A 80 1.84 2.03 -12.93
C GLY A 80 2.54 1.53 -11.66
N VAL A 81 2.37 0.26 -11.31
CA VAL A 81 2.94 -0.33 -10.09
C VAL A 81 4.13 -1.21 -10.41
N THR A 82 5.15 -1.09 -9.59
CA THR A 82 6.28 -2.01 -9.52
C THR A 82 6.39 -2.56 -8.10
N VAL A 83 6.30 -3.87 -7.94
CA VAL A 83 6.57 -4.54 -6.66
C VAL A 83 7.99 -5.07 -6.69
N LYS A 84 8.81 -4.61 -5.76
CA LYS A 84 10.15 -5.13 -5.55
C LYS A 84 10.09 -6.26 -4.53
N ASP A 85 10.49 -7.46 -4.97
CA ASP A 85 10.47 -8.69 -4.19
C ASP A 85 11.90 -9.11 -3.85
N TYR A 86 12.19 -9.28 -2.57
CA TYR A 86 13.53 -9.56 -2.04
C TYR A 86 13.75 -11.01 -1.64
N GLY A 87 12.95 -11.94 -2.13
CA GLY A 87 13.24 -13.34 -1.84
C GLY A 87 12.06 -14.32 -1.89
N GLY A 88 11.13 -14.16 -2.81
CA GLY A 88 10.04 -15.11 -3.02
C GLY A 88 8.96 -15.07 -1.94
N ILE A 89 8.43 -16.21 -1.53
CA ILE A 89 7.24 -16.28 -0.65
C ILE A 89 7.47 -15.63 0.73
N GLY A 90 8.68 -15.71 1.27
CA GLY A 90 9.07 -15.11 2.55
C GLY A 90 9.79 -13.76 2.42
N GLY A 91 10.04 -13.28 1.20
CA GLY A 91 10.79 -12.05 0.97
C GLY A 91 10.03 -10.79 1.37
N LEU A 92 10.78 -9.75 1.75
CA LEU A 92 10.24 -8.39 1.87
C LEU A 92 9.67 -7.95 0.51
N LYS A 93 8.50 -7.35 0.50
CA LYS A 93 7.85 -6.85 -0.73
C LYS A 93 7.42 -5.41 -0.56
N THR A 94 8.00 -4.53 -1.36
CA THR A 94 7.70 -3.09 -1.34
C THR A 94 7.05 -2.66 -2.64
N VAL A 95 6.16 -1.66 -2.55
CA VAL A 95 5.41 -1.15 -3.69
C VAL A 95 5.90 0.26 -4.05
N SER A 96 6.23 0.44 -5.32
CA SER A 96 6.54 1.74 -5.92
C SER A 96 5.50 2.08 -6.97
N ILE A 97 4.98 3.29 -6.91
CA ILE A 97 4.00 3.82 -7.86
C ILE A 97 4.73 4.74 -8.83
N ARG A 98 4.59 4.47 -10.14
CA ARG A 98 5.18 5.28 -11.21
C ARG A 98 6.67 5.58 -10.98
N SER A 99 7.41 4.59 -10.49
CA SER A 99 8.87 4.63 -10.24
C SER A 99 9.37 5.75 -9.30
N LEU A 100 8.48 6.37 -8.52
CA LEU A 100 8.87 7.38 -7.52
C LEU A 100 9.66 6.78 -6.35
N GLY A 101 9.52 5.48 -6.12
CA GLY A 101 10.11 4.76 -5.00
C GLY A 101 9.10 4.41 -3.92
N ALA A 102 9.37 3.34 -3.19
CA ALA A 102 8.45 2.83 -2.17
C ALA A 102 8.28 3.80 -0.99
N GLN A 103 9.27 4.64 -0.72
CA GLN A 103 9.21 5.66 0.33
C GLN A 103 8.22 6.80 0.02
N HIS A 104 7.83 6.97 -1.25
CA HIS A 104 6.83 7.94 -1.68
C HIS A 104 5.41 7.38 -1.70
N THR A 105 5.24 6.07 -1.43
CA THR A 105 3.96 5.39 -1.42
C THR A 105 3.44 5.22 0.00
N ALA A 106 2.28 5.80 0.29
CA ALA A 106 1.59 5.50 1.54
C ALA A 106 0.81 4.19 1.44
N VAL A 107 0.86 3.39 2.49
CA VAL A 107 0.00 2.22 2.67
C VAL A 107 -1.00 2.51 3.77
N GLY A 108 -2.27 2.58 3.42
CA GLY A 108 -3.39 2.73 4.34
C GLY A 108 -3.95 1.37 4.75
N TYR A 109 -4.29 1.21 6.03
CA TYR A 109 -4.99 0.06 6.55
C TYR A 109 -6.24 0.52 7.28
N ASP A 110 -7.41 0.24 6.71
CA ASP A 110 -8.70 0.74 7.18
C ASP A 110 -8.74 2.27 7.39
N GLY A 111 -8.12 3.03 6.47
CA GLY A 111 -8.14 4.49 6.50
C GLY A 111 -7.13 5.15 7.45
N ILE A 112 -6.19 4.40 8.01
CA ILE A 112 -5.04 4.93 8.78
C ILE A 112 -3.74 4.48 8.11
N THR A 113 -2.79 5.40 7.93
CA THR A 113 -1.51 5.07 7.31
C THR A 113 -0.65 4.20 8.20
N LEU A 114 -0.02 3.20 7.62
CA LEU A 114 1.06 2.43 8.22
C LEU A 114 2.38 3.17 8.04
N THR A 115 3.27 3.02 8.99
CA THR A 115 4.58 3.70 8.97
C THR A 115 5.68 2.76 9.42
N ASP A 116 6.83 2.91 8.80
CA ASP A 116 8.10 2.35 9.19
C ASP A 116 9.12 3.49 9.20
N CYS A 117 9.53 3.95 10.38
CA CYS A 117 10.46 5.07 10.48
C CYS A 117 11.92 4.65 10.22
N GLN A 118 12.23 3.36 10.30
CA GLN A 118 13.55 2.83 10.05
C GLN A 118 13.93 2.91 8.58
N THR A 119 13.08 2.36 7.70
CA THR A 119 13.35 2.25 6.26
C THR A 119 12.52 3.20 5.40
N GLY A 120 11.43 3.73 5.94
CA GLY A 120 10.46 4.53 5.21
C GLY A 120 9.61 3.73 4.21
N GLN A 121 9.66 2.39 4.25
CA GLN A 121 8.97 1.49 3.33
C GLN A 121 8.10 0.49 4.10
N ILE A 122 6.96 0.12 3.54
CA ILE A 122 6.06 -0.88 4.14
C ILE A 122 6.21 -2.20 3.40
N ASP A 123 6.46 -3.28 4.15
CA ASP A 123 6.34 -4.64 3.64
C ASP A 123 4.87 -5.00 3.42
N ILE A 124 4.43 -4.99 2.16
CA ILE A 124 3.05 -5.35 1.80
C ILE A 124 2.84 -6.87 1.69
N GLY A 125 3.90 -7.67 1.75
CA GLY A 125 3.84 -9.14 1.80
C GLY A 125 3.31 -9.68 3.12
N ARG A 126 3.27 -8.86 4.18
CA ARG A 126 2.75 -9.27 5.49
C ARG A 126 1.23 -9.25 5.61
N PHE A 127 0.50 -8.75 4.60
CA PHE A 127 -0.96 -8.68 4.62
C PHE A 127 -1.58 -9.79 3.78
N SER A 128 -2.48 -10.56 4.41
CA SER A 128 -3.30 -11.57 3.74
C SER A 128 -4.45 -10.94 2.97
N LEU A 129 -4.91 -11.63 1.94
CA LEU A 129 -6.14 -11.29 1.24
C LEU A 129 -7.41 -11.88 1.89
N ASP A 130 -7.29 -12.82 2.82
CA ASP A 130 -8.44 -13.54 3.40
C ASP A 130 -9.40 -12.63 4.16
N ASN A 131 -8.88 -11.54 4.74
CA ASN A 131 -9.67 -10.54 5.48
C ASN A 131 -9.78 -9.20 4.74
N VAL A 132 -9.54 -9.16 3.43
CA VAL A 132 -9.61 -7.94 2.64
C VAL A 132 -10.92 -7.86 1.87
N ASP A 133 -11.63 -6.75 2.01
CA ASP A 133 -12.83 -6.41 1.26
C ASP A 133 -12.49 -5.67 -0.04
N GLN A 134 -11.51 -4.78 0.02
CA GLN A 134 -11.13 -3.92 -1.09
C GLN A 134 -9.64 -3.56 -1.03
N LEU A 135 -8.99 -3.58 -2.19
CA LEU A 135 -7.72 -2.90 -2.43
C LEU A 135 -7.96 -1.73 -3.38
N SER A 136 -7.45 -0.57 -3.04
CA SER A 136 -7.49 0.58 -3.95
C SER A 136 -6.14 1.26 -4.05
N LEU A 137 -5.82 1.70 -5.25
CA LEU A 137 -4.61 2.44 -5.57
C LEU A 137 -4.98 3.79 -6.16
N SER A 138 -4.56 4.87 -5.51
CA SER A 138 -4.66 6.22 -6.04
C SER A 138 -3.28 6.73 -6.45
N ASN A 139 -3.13 7.18 -7.69
CA ASN A 139 -1.92 7.89 -8.13
C ASN A 139 -2.14 9.38 -7.90
N GLY A 140 -1.23 10.03 -7.17
CA GLY A 140 -1.42 11.39 -6.70
C GLY A 140 -2.16 11.44 -5.36
N GLN A 141 -3.32 12.06 -5.33
CA GLN A 141 -4.15 12.18 -4.14
C GLN A 141 -5.56 11.70 -4.43
N SER A 142 -6.14 10.95 -3.51
CA SER A 142 -7.57 10.63 -3.57
C SER A 142 -8.41 11.92 -3.59
N ASP A 143 -9.50 11.93 -4.35
CA ASP A 143 -10.47 13.03 -4.35
C ASP A 143 -11.36 13.07 -3.10
N ASN A 144 -11.14 12.14 -2.16
CA ASN A 144 -11.72 12.20 -0.83
C ASN A 144 -10.97 13.24 0.01
N ILE A 145 -11.57 14.41 0.21
CA ILE A 145 -10.98 15.46 1.05
C ILE A 145 -11.15 15.21 2.55
N PHE A 146 -12.06 14.32 2.95
CA PHE A 146 -12.33 13.96 4.34
C PHE A 146 -11.52 12.73 4.75
N GLN A 147 -10.24 12.96 5.03
CA GLN A 147 -9.27 11.93 5.39
C GLN A 147 -8.16 12.52 6.29
N PRO A 148 -7.40 11.70 7.02
CA PRO A 148 -6.25 12.15 7.81
C PRO A 148 -5.23 12.96 6.99
N ALA A 149 -4.58 13.94 7.63
CA ALA A 149 -3.64 14.85 6.96
C ALA A 149 -2.44 14.11 6.32
N ARG A 150 -2.03 12.98 6.90
CA ARG A 150 -0.90 12.18 6.40
C ARG A 150 -1.15 11.61 5.00
N PHE A 151 -2.40 11.34 4.60
CA PHE A 151 -2.69 10.89 3.23
C PHE A 151 -2.43 11.97 2.16
N PHE A 152 -2.44 13.23 2.54
CA PHE A 152 -2.12 14.33 1.63
C PHE A 152 -0.61 14.41 1.32
N ALA A 153 0.26 13.78 2.14
CA ALA A 153 1.72 13.84 1.99
C ALA A 153 2.29 12.87 0.95
N ALA A 154 1.57 11.82 0.54
CA ALA A 154 2.10 10.74 -0.28
C ALA A 154 1.96 11.00 -1.78
N ALA A 155 2.87 10.45 -2.59
CA ALA A 155 2.82 10.49 -4.06
C ALA A 155 1.72 9.61 -4.64
N GLY A 156 1.41 8.53 -3.94
CA GLY A 156 0.32 7.63 -4.23
C GLY A 156 -0.04 6.84 -2.99
N ILE A 157 -1.24 6.27 -2.97
CA ILE A 157 -1.83 5.62 -1.81
C ILE A 157 -2.33 4.26 -2.21
N LEU A 158 -1.75 3.21 -1.62
CA LEU A 158 -2.32 1.88 -1.60
C LEU A 158 -3.16 1.74 -0.32
N ASN A 159 -4.46 1.61 -0.45
CA ASN A 159 -5.36 1.46 0.69
C ASN A 159 -5.91 0.03 0.77
N ILE A 160 -5.69 -0.62 1.90
CA ILE A 160 -6.18 -1.96 2.25
C ILE A 160 -7.39 -1.75 3.15
N GLN A 161 -8.55 -2.15 2.69
CA GLN A 161 -9.79 -2.10 3.46
C GLN A 161 -10.18 -3.53 3.84
N THR A 162 -10.29 -3.79 5.13
CA THR A 162 -10.66 -5.11 5.64
C THR A 162 -12.18 -5.29 5.66
N LEU A 163 -12.59 -6.55 5.72
CA LEU A 163 -13.99 -6.92 5.86
C LEU A 163 -14.62 -6.26 7.09
N THR A 164 -15.80 -5.70 6.91
CA THR A 164 -16.67 -5.29 8.02
C THR A 164 -17.76 -6.35 8.15
N PRO A 165 -17.94 -6.93 9.35
CA PRO A 165 -18.93 -7.98 9.56
C PRO A 165 -20.33 -7.58 9.10
N ARG A 166 -20.97 -8.47 8.34
CA ARG A 166 -22.37 -8.33 7.89
C ARG A 166 -23.08 -9.66 8.14
N PHE A 167 -24.28 -9.58 8.70
CA PHE A 167 -25.06 -10.76 9.05
C PHE A 167 -26.33 -10.82 8.20
N GLU A 168 -26.67 -12.01 7.74
CA GLU A 168 -28.00 -12.30 7.17
C GLU A 168 -29.06 -12.21 8.26
N LYS A 169 -30.33 -12.07 7.88
CA LYS A 169 -31.44 -12.05 8.85
C LYS A 169 -31.36 -13.28 9.75
N GLU A 170 -31.51 -13.06 11.05
CA GLU A 170 -31.52 -14.08 12.11
C GLU A 170 -30.15 -14.73 12.44
N LYS A 171 -29.11 -14.47 11.65
CA LYS A 171 -27.76 -14.93 11.99
C LYS A 171 -27.01 -13.87 12.79
N THR A 172 -26.39 -14.30 13.88
CA THR A 172 -25.56 -13.44 14.74
C THR A 172 -24.07 -13.83 14.71
N THR A 173 -23.76 -14.97 14.07
CA THR A 173 -22.41 -15.54 14.02
C THR A 173 -22.06 -15.96 12.60
N ASN A 174 -20.89 -15.55 12.12
CA ASN A 174 -20.27 -16.06 10.91
C ASN A 174 -18.93 -16.70 11.25
N ILE A 175 -18.67 -17.86 10.68
CA ILE A 175 -17.38 -18.56 10.79
C ILE A 175 -16.91 -18.87 9.37
N SER A 176 -15.71 -18.47 9.05
CA SER A 176 -15.06 -18.81 7.79
C SER A 176 -13.69 -19.42 8.08
N ALA A 177 -13.44 -20.60 7.57
CA ALA A 177 -12.13 -21.23 7.65
C ALA A 177 -11.61 -21.50 6.25
N SER A 178 -10.31 -21.31 6.05
CA SER A 178 -9.65 -21.58 4.79
C SER A 178 -8.37 -22.40 5.03
N PHE A 179 -8.04 -23.25 4.08
CA PHE A 179 -6.80 -23.99 4.06
C PHE A 179 -6.22 -23.91 2.66
N LYS A 180 -5.01 -23.38 2.56
CA LYS A 180 -4.28 -23.29 1.29
C LYS A 180 -3.01 -24.11 1.38
N THR A 181 -2.71 -24.82 0.31
CA THR A 181 -1.46 -25.58 0.17
C THR A 181 -0.97 -25.45 -1.27
N GLY A 182 0.29 -25.69 -1.49
CA GLY A 182 0.88 -25.51 -2.82
C GLY A 182 2.35 -25.91 -2.90
N SER A 183 3.00 -25.46 -3.95
CA SER A 183 4.42 -25.72 -4.17
C SER A 183 5.29 -25.21 -3.01
N TRP A 184 6.46 -25.81 -2.89
CA TRP A 184 7.50 -25.44 -1.91
C TRP A 184 7.04 -25.60 -0.45
N GLY A 185 6.29 -26.67 -0.19
CA GLY A 185 5.83 -26.99 1.16
C GLY A 185 4.88 -25.96 1.76
N LEU A 186 4.15 -25.20 0.94
CA LEU A 186 3.21 -24.19 1.44
C LEU A 186 2.07 -24.85 2.22
N VAL A 187 1.89 -24.39 3.45
CA VAL A 187 0.76 -24.70 4.33
C VAL A 187 0.26 -23.39 4.93
N ASN A 188 -1.01 -23.07 4.71
CA ASN A 188 -1.58 -21.79 5.12
C ASN A 188 -3.05 -21.94 5.57
N PRO A 189 -3.31 -22.39 6.81
CA PRO A 189 -4.63 -22.34 7.43
C PRO A 189 -4.98 -20.92 7.91
N SER A 190 -6.24 -20.54 7.77
CA SER A 190 -6.78 -19.33 8.37
C SER A 190 -8.20 -19.52 8.88
N ILE A 191 -8.60 -18.71 9.87
CA ILE A 191 -9.94 -18.69 10.44
C ILE A 191 -10.37 -17.25 10.69
N LEU A 192 -11.61 -16.92 10.33
CA LEU A 192 -12.29 -15.67 10.63
C LEU A 192 -13.58 -15.98 11.40
N LEU A 193 -13.71 -15.38 12.55
CA LEU A 193 -14.89 -15.43 13.41
C LEU A 193 -15.50 -14.04 13.49
N GLU A 194 -16.80 -13.94 13.28
CA GLU A 194 -17.55 -12.70 13.40
C GLU A 194 -18.78 -12.97 14.28
N GLN A 195 -19.01 -12.10 15.27
CA GLN A 195 -20.09 -12.23 16.20
C GLN A 195 -20.80 -10.90 16.40
N GLN A 196 -22.09 -10.87 16.19
CA GLN A 196 -22.94 -9.75 16.61
C GLN A 196 -23.24 -9.91 18.11
N LEU A 197 -22.76 -8.96 18.92
CA LEU A 197 -23.00 -8.97 20.37
C LEU A 197 -24.39 -8.43 20.72
N ASN A 198 -24.80 -7.39 19.99
CA ASN A 198 -26.14 -6.80 20.08
C ASN A 198 -26.39 -5.93 18.84
N SER A 199 -27.49 -5.18 18.81
CA SER A 199 -27.87 -4.32 17.67
C SER A 199 -26.86 -3.21 17.33
N LYS A 200 -25.94 -2.88 18.24
CA LYS A 200 -24.96 -1.79 18.08
C LYS A 200 -23.53 -2.28 17.96
N TRP A 201 -23.20 -3.44 18.52
CA TRP A 201 -21.83 -3.89 18.64
C TRP A 201 -21.60 -5.24 17.96
N THR A 202 -20.52 -5.29 17.21
CA THR A 202 -20.04 -6.49 16.53
C THR A 202 -18.55 -6.67 16.80
N VAL A 203 -18.11 -7.91 16.94
CA VAL A 203 -16.69 -8.25 17.07
C VAL A 203 -16.27 -9.18 15.94
N SER A 204 -15.01 -9.10 15.56
CA SER A 204 -14.35 -10.05 14.68
C SER A 204 -13.02 -10.50 15.25
N ALA A 205 -12.63 -11.74 14.95
CA ALA A 205 -11.30 -12.27 15.24
C ALA A 205 -10.83 -13.07 14.02
N ASN A 206 -9.63 -12.79 13.56
CA ASN A 206 -8.98 -13.50 12.45
C ASN A 206 -7.63 -14.04 12.93
N GLY A 207 -7.32 -15.29 12.55
CA GLY A 207 -6.04 -15.91 12.78
C GLY A 207 -5.54 -16.61 11.53
N GLU A 208 -4.26 -16.47 11.23
CA GLU A 208 -3.62 -17.11 10.07
C GLU A 208 -2.21 -17.55 10.43
N TRP A 209 -1.85 -18.75 10.01
CA TRP A 209 -0.49 -19.25 10.06
C TRP A 209 -0.05 -19.65 8.66
N MET A 210 1.19 -19.39 8.29
CA MET A 210 1.77 -19.79 7.02
C MET A 210 3.17 -20.34 7.23
N SER A 211 3.47 -21.45 6.56
CA SER A 211 4.80 -22.02 6.49
C SER A 211 5.11 -22.45 5.07
N SER A 212 6.36 -22.25 4.64
CA SER A 212 6.89 -22.73 3.35
C SER A 212 8.39 -22.91 3.45
N ASP A 213 8.95 -23.90 2.77
CA ASP A 213 10.40 -24.09 2.65
C ASP A 213 11.02 -23.15 1.60
N GLY A 214 10.19 -22.67 0.65
CA GLY A 214 10.60 -21.71 -0.38
C GLY A 214 11.66 -22.24 -1.37
N HIS A 215 11.95 -23.54 -1.40
CA HIS A 215 13.01 -24.16 -2.22
C HIS A 215 12.64 -24.24 -3.71
N TYR A 216 12.41 -23.09 -4.35
CA TYR A 216 12.08 -23.06 -5.79
C TYR A 216 13.31 -23.32 -6.68
N PRO A 217 13.14 -24.00 -7.83
CA PRO A 217 14.20 -24.18 -8.82
C PRO A 217 14.48 -22.89 -9.59
N TYR A 218 15.74 -22.65 -9.93
CA TYR A 218 16.16 -21.57 -10.80
C TYR A 218 17.32 -22.04 -11.69
N THR A 219 17.55 -21.31 -12.78
CA THR A 219 18.70 -21.52 -13.66
C THR A 219 19.77 -20.50 -13.30
N LEU A 220 20.94 -21.00 -12.92
CA LEU A 220 22.14 -20.18 -12.71
C LEU A 220 22.88 -20.07 -14.04
N HIS A 221 23.09 -18.83 -14.50
CA HIS A 221 23.91 -18.51 -15.67
C HIS A 221 25.30 -18.09 -15.17
N TYR A 222 26.33 -18.69 -15.74
CA TYR A 222 27.73 -18.39 -15.43
C TYR A 222 28.59 -18.61 -16.68
N GLY A 223 29.77 -18.05 -16.69
CA GLY A 223 30.64 -18.04 -17.86
C GLY A 223 30.84 -16.63 -18.42
N ASP A 224 31.54 -16.54 -19.50
CA ASP A 224 31.71 -15.27 -20.23
C ASP A 224 30.68 -15.14 -21.38
N ALA A 225 30.72 -14.00 -22.09
CA ALA A 225 29.80 -13.74 -23.21
C ALA A 225 29.92 -14.73 -24.38
N LYS A 226 30.90 -15.63 -24.38
CA LYS A 226 31.12 -16.64 -25.41
C LYS A 226 30.64 -18.02 -25.00
N GLU A 227 30.58 -18.33 -23.70
CA GLU A 227 30.12 -19.59 -23.15
C GLU A 227 29.04 -19.35 -22.10
N ASP A 228 27.77 -19.37 -22.52
CA ASP A 228 26.62 -19.34 -21.60
C ASP A 228 26.47 -20.72 -20.94
N LEU A 229 27.22 -20.91 -19.86
CA LEU A 229 27.12 -22.12 -19.05
C LEU A 229 25.96 -21.96 -18.08
N THR A 230 25.14 -23.00 -17.95
CA THR A 230 23.99 -23.00 -17.06
C THR A 230 23.97 -24.22 -16.15
N SER A 231 23.50 -24.04 -14.93
CA SER A 231 23.14 -25.14 -14.03
C SER A 231 21.73 -24.91 -13.48
N ARG A 232 21.02 -26.01 -13.20
CA ARG A 232 19.71 -25.97 -12.57
C ARG A 232 19.85 -26.22 -11.07
N GLU A 233 19.61 -25.19 -10.30
CA GLU A 233 19.79 -25.17 -8.86
C GLU A 233 18.45 -25.04 -8.12
N LYS A 234 18.44 -25.34 -6.81
CA LYS A 234 17.33 -25.00 -5.90
C LYS A 234 17.75 -23.90 -4.95
N ARG A 235 16.89 -22.90 -4.81
CA ARG A 235 17.13 -21.81 -3.88
C ARG A 235 17.19 -22.33 -2.45
N LYS A 236 18.18 -21.90 -1.69
CA LYS A 236 18.41 -22.30 -0.30
C LYS A 236 18.17 -21.12 0.63
N ASN A 237 17.89 -21.38 1.89
CA ASN A 237 17.65 -20.40 2.95
C ASN A 237 16.54 -19.41 2.57
N THR A 238 15.41 -19.95 2.12
CA THR A 238 14.21 -19.24 1.68
C THR A 238 12.97 -19.66 2.47
N ASP A 239 13.18 -20.45 3.51
CA ASP A 239 12.12 -20.87 4.43
C ASP A 239 11.48 -19.69 5.14
N VAL A 240 10.19 -19.80 5.39
CA VAL A 240 9.42 -18.78 6.09
C VAL A 240 8.35 -19.41 6.96
N GLN A 241 8.18 -18.84 8.13
CA GLN A 241 7.00 -19.05 8.98
C GLN A 241 6.44 -17.71 9.39
N THR A 242 5.14 -17.53 9.23
CA THR A 242 4.44 -16.34 9.69
C THR A 242 3.22 -16.70 10.53
N PHE A 243 2.93 -15.85 11.48
CA PHE A 243 1.68 -15.87 12.24
C PHE A 243 1.07 -14.49 12.24
N ARG A 244 -0.24 -14.42 12.00
CA ARG A 244 -1.01 -13.18 12.01
C ARG A 244 -2.27 -13.39 12.83
N ALA A 245 -2.61 -12.37 13.62
CA ALA A 245 -3.87 -12.32 14.33
C ALA A 245 -4.45 -10.90 14.28
N GLU A 246 -5.74 -10.80 14.09
CA GLU A 246 -6.47 -9.55 14.12
C GLU A 246 -7.70 -9.67 15.00
N ALA A 247 -8.03 -8.62 15.73
CA ALA A 247 -9.28 -8.48 16.44
C ALA A 247 -9.93 -7.14 16.11
N GLY A 248 -11.22 -7.14 15.86
CA GLY A 248 -12.00 -5.94 15.52
C GLY A 248 -13.21 -5.80 16.44
N LEU A 249 -13.47 -4.56 16.87
CA LEU A 249 -14.71 -4.16 17.55
C LEU A 249 -15.36 -3.05 16.71
N TYR A 250 -16.59 -3.24 16.32
CA TYR A 250 -17.34 -2.33 15.46
C TYR A 250 -18.58 -1.86 16.20
N GLY A 251 -18.73 -0.55 16.35
CA GLY A 251 -19.90 0.09 16.92
C GLY A 251 -20.66 0.88 15.86
N ILE A 252 -21.95 0.60 15.69
CA ILE A 252 -22.87 1.36 14.84
C ILE A 252 -23.97 1.86 15.76
N PHE A 253 -23.86 3.14 16.18
CA PHE A 253 -24.83 3.74 17.11
C PHE A 253 -26.02 4.33 16.36
N SER A 254 -25.77 4.76 15.12
CA SER A 254 -26.76 5.22 14.15
C SER A 254 -26.12 5.25 12.76
N ASP A 255 -26.89 5.53 11.72
CA ASP A 255 -26.36 5.77 10.35
C ASP A 255 -25.34 6.91 10.29
N LYS A 256 -25.33 7.79 11.32
CA LYS A 256 -24.50 8.99 11.43
C LYS A 256 -23.35 8.86 12.42
N GLU A 257 -23.28 7.76 13.18
CA GLU A 257 -22.29 7.60 14.24
C GLU A 257 -21.75 6.19 14.30
N GLN A 258 -20.44 6.07 14.08
CA GLN A 258 -19.73 4.82 13.97
C GLN A 258 -18.41 4.85 14.75
N TYR A 259 -18.07 3.71 15.32
CA TYR A 259 -16.82 3.49 16.00
C TYR A 259 -16.16 2.18 15.51
N ARG A 260 -14.86 2.18 15.37
CA ARG A 260 -14.07 1.00 15.04
C ARG A 260 -12.81 0.97 15.89
N LEU A 261 -12.55 -0.17 16.50
CA LEU A 261 -11.28 -0.48 17.16
C LEU A 261 -10.71 -1.74 16.51
N LYS A 262 -9.44 -1.75 16.20
CA LYS A 262 -8.75 -2.90 15.62
C LYS A 262 -7.41 -3.09 16.30
N ALA A 263 -7.09 -4.33 16.63
CA ALA A 263 -5.78 -4.78 17.04
C ALA A 263 -5.23 -5.76 15.99
N TYR A 264 -3.96 -5.61 15.65
CA TYR A 264 -3.23 -6.42 14.68
C TYR A 264 -1.93 -6.91 15.30
N TYR A 265 -1.63 -8.17 15.08
CA TYR A 265 -0.35 -8.78 15.41
C TYR A 265 0.18 -9.56 14.22
N PHE A 266 1.47 -9.40 13.94
CA PHE A 266 2.21 -10.15 12.93
C PHE A 266 3.57 -10.58 13.48
N GLN A 267 3.96 -11.81 13.18
CA GLN A 267 5.28 -12.36 13.46
C GLN A 267 5.77 -13.13 12.24
N SER A 268 7.05 -12.98 11.92
CA SER A 268 7.72 -13.72 10.85
C SER A 268 9.08 -14.20 11.30
N SER A 269 9.46 -15.40 10.86
CA SER A 269 10.81 -15.94 10.91
C SER A 269 11.15 -16.42 9.51
N ARG A 270 12.25 -15.96 8.95
CA ARG A 270 12.63 -16.27 7.56
C ARG A 270 14.13 -16.34 7.34
N GLY A 271 14.55 -17.24 6.46
CA GLY A 271 15.87 -17.25 5.90
C GLY A 271 16.06 -16.12 4.88
N LEU A 272 17.26 -15.60 4.77
CA LEU A 272 17.65 -14.59 3.79
C LEU A 272 18.64 -15.19 2.79
N PRO A 273 18.22 -15.47 1.55
CA PRO A 273 19.10 -16.01 0.53
C PRO A 273 20.12 -14.95 0.07
N LYS A 274 21.37 -15.34 -0.11
CA LYS A 274 22.40 -14.49 -0.76
C LYS A 274 22.18 -14.38 -2.26
N ALA A 275 22.92 -13.50 -2.91
CA ALA A 275 22.99 -13.45 -4.35
C ALA A 275 23.42 -14.81 -4.91
N THR A 276 22.81 -15.22 -6.04
CA THR A 276 23.14 -16.47 -6.72
C THR A 276 24.38 -16.28 -7.56
N THR A 277 25.53 -16.66 -7.04
CA THR A 277 26.81 -16.70 -7.76
C THR A 277 27.38 -18.10 -7.68
N LEU A 278 28.21 -18.44 -8.66
CA LEU A 278 28.91 -19.73 -8.67
C LEU A 278 29.73 -19.89 -7.37
N TYR A 279 29.61 -21.05 -6.72
CA TYR A 279 30.28 -21.38 -5.43
C TYR A 279 29.85 -20.56 -4.21
N ASN A 280 28.82 -19.71 -4.29
CA ASN A 280 28.34 -18.91 -3.15
C ASN A 280 26.82 -19.02 -2.99
N ASP A 281 26.33 -20.25 -2.84
CA ASP A 281 24.90 -20.54 -2.67
C ASP A 281 24.47 -20.72 -1.20
N HIS A 282 25.44 -20.74 -0.27
CA HIS A 282 25.20 -20.89 1.15
C HIS A 282 24.99 -19.54 1.82
N SER A 283 23.80 -19.34 2.36
CA SER A 283 23.50 -18.28 3.32
C SER A 283 22.90 -18.91 4.57
N LEU A 284 23.37 -18.46 5.74
CA LEU A 284 22.77 -18.79 7.03
C LEU A 284 22.11 -17.56 7.68
N GLN A 285 21.97 -16.48 6.89
CA GLN A 285 21.35 -15.24 7.35
C GLN A 285 19.89 -15.45 7.66
N GLN A 286 19.43 -14.90 8.77
CA GLN A 286 18.05 -15.01 9.24
C GLN A 286 17.50 -13.65 9.65
N LEU A 287 16.19 -13.49 9.48
CA LEU A 287 15.45 -12.30 9.87
C LEU A 287 14.18 -12.69 10.63
N TRP A 288 13.99 -12.05 11.78
CA TRP A 288 12.75 -12.14 12.55
C TRP A 288 12.11 -10.77 12.63
N ASP A 289 10.83 -10.71 12.33
CA ASP A 289 10.01 -9.52 12.42
C ASP A 289 8.84 -9.74 13.36
N LYS A 290 8.51 -8.74 14.17
CA LYS A 290 7.26 -8.66 14.91
C LYS A 290 6.67 -7.27 14.74
N ASN A 291 5.38 -7.20 14.51
CA ASN A 291 4.67 -5.94 14.44
C ASN A 291 3.33 -6.04 15.13
N THR A 292 3.01 -5.06 15.94
CA THR A 292 1.72 -4.92 16.61
C THR A 292 1.23 -3.51 16.44
N PHE A 293 -0.03 -3.35 16.06
CA PHE A 293 -0.68 -2.04 16.18
C PHE A 293 -2.09 -2.17 16.73
N VAL A 294 -2.49 -1.14 17.44
CA VAL A 294 -3.87 -0.93 17.88
C VAL A 294 -4.30 0.41 17.31
N GLN A 295 -5.42 0.40 16.61
CA GLN A 295 -5.98 1.61 16.01
C GLN A 295 -7.46 1.75 16.32
N SER A 296 -7.87 3.00 16.56
CA SER A 296 -9.23 3.40 16.86
C SER A 296 -9.69 4.47 15.89
N GLN A 297 -10.92 4.39 15.44
CA GLN A 297 -11.56 5.40 14.60
C GLN A 297 -12.95 5.71 15.15
N TYR A 298 -13.28 6.97 15.18
CA TYR A 298 -14.61 7.47 15.48
C TYR A 298 -15.05 8.44 14.43
N LYS A 299 -16.27 8.28 13.92
CA LYS A 299 -16.89 9.16 12.93
C LYS A 299 -18.28 9.53 13.37
N LYS A 300 -18.62 10.83 13.31
CA LYS A 300 -19.93 11.34 13.62
C LYS A 300 -20.36 12.45 12.67
N GLU A 301 -21.55 12.34 12.14
CA GLU A 301 -22.25 13.39 11.41
C GLU A 301 -23.15 14.14 12.40
N PHE A 302 -22.72 15.32 12.84
CA PHE A 302 -23.47 16.14 13.78
C PHE A 302 -24.70 16.80 13.12
N SER A 303 -24.56 17.16 11.85
CA SER A 303 -25.62 17.73 11.04
C SER A 303 -25.38 17.39 9.56
N ARG A 304 -26.30 17.73 8.68
CA ARG A 304 -26.08 17.62 7.23
C ARG A 304 -24.80 18.35 6.76
N GLN A 305 -24.41 19.41 7.46
CA GLN A 305 -23.25 20.25 7.10
C GLN A 305 -21.95 19.79 7.76
N TRP A 306 -21.98 19.28 8.99
CA TRP A 306 -20.80 19.02 9.78
C TRP A 306 -20.58 17.53 10.04
N VAL A 307 -19.43 17.04 9.61
CA VAL A 307 -18.97 15.68 9.90
C VAL A 307 -17.61 15.75 10.56
N PHE A 308 -17.44 14.97 11.61
CA PHE A 308 -16.18 14.83 12.35
C PHE A 308 -15.68 13.38 12.27
N GLN A 309 -14.37 13.24 12.18
CA GLN A 309 -13.68 11.95 12.29
C GLN A 309 -12.43 12.13 13.12
N SER A 310 -12.15 11.19 14.00
CA SER A 310 -10.86 11.10 14.69
C SER A 310 -10.29 9.69 14.57
N SER A 311 -8.97 9.61 14.57
CA SER A 311 -8.24 8.34 14.52
C SER A 311 -7.07 8.40 15.49
N ALA A 312 -6.83 7.29 16.17
CA ALA A 312 -5.66 7.10 17.02
C ALA A 312 -5.01 5.77 16.70
N LYS A 313 -3.69 5.71 16.74
CA LYS A 313 -2.94 4.47 16.55
C LYS A 313 -1.71 4.43 17.44
N TRP A 314 -1.47 3.29 18.03
CA TRP A 314 -0.18 2.91 18.57
C TRP A 314 0.37 1.77 17.74
N ASN A 315 1.65 1.87 17.34
CA ASN A 315 2.35 0.83 16.60
C ASN A 315 3.68 0.52 17.29
N TRP A 316 4.00 -0.76 17.37
CA TRP A 316 5.27 -1.27 17.84
C TRP A 316 5.81 -2.28 16.84
N SER A 317 7.12 -2.19 16.54
CA SER A 317 7.81 -3.12 15.65
C SER A 317 9.14 -3.54 16.25
N TYR A 318 9.46 -4.80 16.05
CA TYR A 318 10.75 -5.40 16.39
C TYR A 318 11.29 -6.12 15.18
N GLN A 319 12.55 -5.92 14.88
CA GLN A 319 13.29 -6.65 13.84
C GLN A 319 14.61 -7.14 14.41
N ARG A 320 14.97 -8.40 14.13
CA ARG A 320 16.25 -8.99 14.47
C ARG A 320 16.85 -9.62 13.22
N TYR A 321 18.06 -9.20 12.88
CA TYR A 321 18.89 -9.76 11.82
C TYR A 321 20.05 -10.51 12.41
N LEU A 322 20.36 -11.70 11.88
CA LEU A 322 21.51 -12.53 12.24
C LEU A 322 22.26 -12.96 10.98
N ASP A 323 23.54 -12.68 10.91
CA ASP A 323 24.49 -13.29 9.99
C ASP A 323 25.58 -14.02 10.81
N PRO A 324 25.54 -15.36 10.87
CA PRO A 324 26.51 -16.13 11.66
C PRO A 324 27.89 -16.26 11.00
N ASP A 325 28.03 -15.84 9.73
CA ASP A 325 29.27 -16.01 8.94
C ASP A 325 29.95 -14.68 8.63
N THR A 326 29.66 -13.63 9.40
CA THR A 326 30.30 -12.32 9.17
C THR A 326 31.78 -12.37 9.56
N PRO A 327 32.70 -11.92 8.68
CA PRO A 327 34.14 -11.88 8.96
C PRO A 327 34.50 -10.70 9.86
N ASN A 328 34.03 -10.70 11.09
CA ASN A 328 34.40 -9.74 12.14
C ASN A 328 34.99 -10.45 13.37
N SER A 329 35.47 -9.68 14.34
CA SER A 329 36.10 -10.22 15.56
C SER A 329 35.17 -11.11 16.41
N LYS A 330 33.83 -10.95 16.24
CA LYS A 330 32.81 -11.75 16.94
C LYS A 330 32.36 -12.98 16.14
N GLY A 331 32.80 -13.13 14.88
CA GLY A 331 32.39 -14.21 13.97
C GLY A 331 30.93 -14.14 13.56
N LYS A 332 30.16 -13.16 13.99
CA LYS A 332 28.73 -12.96 13.64
C LYS A 332 28.32 -11.50 13.69
N THR A 333 27.31 -11.16 12.92
CA THR A 333 26.56 -9.90 13.06
C THR A 333 25.16 -10.19 13.56
N GLU A 334 24.77 -9.55 14.66
CA GLU A 334 23.43 -9.66 15.23
C GLU A 334 22.92 -8.27 15.59
N ASN A 335 21.95 -7.76 14.80
CA ASN A 335 21.36 -6.46 14.96
C ASN A 335 19.87 -6.58 15.32
N SER A 336 19.44 -5.80 16.31
CA SER A 336 18.05 -5.73 16.72
C SER A 336 17.58 -4.27 16.72
N TYR A 337 16.39 -4.06 16.20
CA TYR A 337 15.78 -2.74 16.06
C TYR A 337 14.40 -2.74 16.71
N TYR A 338 14.09 -1.67 17.42
CA TYR A 338 12.81 -1.45 18.08
C TYR A 338 12.26 -0.10 17.62
N GLN A 339 11.02 -0.09 17.11
CA GLN A 339 10.32 1.12 16.68
C GLN A 339 9.01 1.27 17.43
N GLN A 340 8.63 2.50 17.72
CA GLN A 340 7.29 2.83 18.22
C GLN A 340 6.74 4.05 17.50
N GLU A 341 5.44 4.05 17.27
CA GLU A 341 4.69 5.20 16.82
C GLU A 341 3.47 5.43 17.69
N TYR A 342 3.28 6.67 18.09
CA TYR A 342 2.03 7.19 18.64
C TYR A 342 1.47 8.18 17.62
N TYR A 343 0.26 7.95 17.18
CA TYR A 343 -0.39 8.74 16.14
C TYR A 343 -1.80 9.13 16.55
N LEU A 344 -2.15 10.39 16.27
CA LEU A 344 -3.47 10.95 16.47
C LEU A 344 -3.85 11.81 15.28
N SER A 345 -5.09 11.71 14.83
CA SER A 345 -5.67 12.49 13.74
C SER A 345 -7.06 12.99 14.11
N ALA A 346 -7.36 14.20 13.69
CA ALA A 346 -8.71 14.77 13.72
C ALA A 346 -9.02 15.44 12.39
N SER A 347 -10.18 15.17 11.83
CA SER A 347 -10.66 15.74 10.58
C SER A 347 -12.07 16.26 10.73
N VAL A 348 -12.34 17.43 10.17
CA VAL A 348 -13.67 18.05 10.11
C VAL A 348 -14.01 18.29 8.65
N LEU A 349 -15.19 17.88 8.22
CA LEU A 349 -15.77 18.21 6.92
C LEU A 349 -16.92 19.19 7.13
N TYR A 350 -16.88 20.28 6.37
CA TYR A 350 -17.96 21.26 6.30
C TYR A 350 -18.54 21.28 4.89
N ARG A 351 -19.79 20.85 4.75
CA ARG A 351 -20.57 20.94 3.51
C ARG A 351 -21.28 22.31 3.46
N MET A 352 -20.63 23.27 2.81
CA MET A 352 -21.15 24.64 2.69
C MET A 352 -22.38 24.69 1.81
N LEU A 353 -22.33 23.96 0.69
CA LEU A 353 -23.43 23.78 -0.28
C LEU A 353 -23.49 22.28 -0.64
N ASP A 354 -24.52 21.86 -1.35
CA ASP A 354 -24.64 20.47 -1.81
C ASP A 354 -23.48 20.07 -2.76
N ASN A 355 -22.91 21.03 -3.46
CA ASN A 355 -21.82 20.87 -4.42
C ASN A 355 -20.47 21.42 -3.93
N LEU A 356 -20.38 22.06 -2.77
CA LEU A 356 -19.15 22.66 -2.26
C LEU A 356 -18.89 22.26 -0.82
N SER A 357 -17.75 21.62 -0.61
CA SER A 357 -17.32 21.15 0.71
C SER A 357 -15.88 21.56 1.00
N PHE A 358 -15.58 21.78 2.27
CA PHE A 358 -14.26 22.04 2.79
C PHE A 358 -13.91 21.04 3.87
N SER A 359 -12.63 20.72 4.01
CA SER A 359 -12.14 19.91 5.13
C SER A 359 -10.89 20.51 5.74
N LEU A 360 -10.78 20.34 7.04
CA LEU A 360 -9.58 20.61 7.83
C LEU A 360 -9.19 19.33 8.54
N SER A 361 -7.97 18.86 8.30
CA SER A 361 -7.44 17.65 8.93
C SER A 361 -6.11 17.98 9.60
N THR A 362 -5.91 17.49 10.81
CA THR A 362 -4.66 17.68 11.55
C THR A 362 -4.21 16.36 12.17
N ASP A 363 -2.92 16.06 12.01
CA ASP A 363 -2.30 14.83 12.49
C ASP A 363 -1.08 15.17 13.35
N GLY A 364 -0.96 14.50 14.49
CA GLY A 364 0.23 14.51 15.33
C GLY A 364 0.82 13.12 15.44
N SER A 365 2.14 12.99 15.36
CA SER A 365 2.80 11.70 15.62
C SER A 365 4.15 11.84 16.29
N ILE A 366 4.50 10.80 17.05
CA ILE A 366 5.81 10.60 17.66
C ILE A 366 6.33 9.25 17.19
N ASN A 367 7.49 9.26 16.52
CA ASN A 367 8.18 8.06 16.09
C ASN A 367 9.50 7.94 16.84
N THR A 368 9.77 6.78 17.41
CA THR A 368 11.03 6.50 18.13
C THR A 368 11.66 5.23 17.59
N MET A 369 12.98 5.18 17.60
CA MET A 369 13.75 3.99 17.24
C MET A 369 14.88 3.77 18.23
N ASN A 370 15.13 2.50 18.54
CA ASN A 370 16.27 2.03 19.32
C ASN A 370 16.89 0.80 18.64
N ALA A 371 18.18 0.57 18.88
CA ALA A 371 18.90 -0.58 18.36
C ALA A 371 19.97 -1.04 19.37
N ASN A 372 20.42 -2.30 19.23
CA ASN A 372 21.53 -2.84 20.02
C ASN A 372 22.93 -2.49 19.47
N LEU A 373 22.99 -1.47 18.61
CA LEU A 373 24.24 -0.96 18.03
C LEU A 373 24.96 -0.05 19.04
N ASN A 374 26.29 -0.06 19.02
CA ASN A 374 27.08 0.85 19.83
C ASN A 374 26.84 2.29 19.38
N GLU A 375 26.71 3.22 20.33
CA GLU A 375 26.54 4.66 20.07
C GLU A 375 25.36 4.97 19.10
N PHE A 376 24.30 4.16 19.16
CA PHE A 376 23.13 4.39 18.32
C PHE A 376 22.38 5.65 18.75
N ALA A 377 22.09 6.53 17.81
CA ALA A 377 21.54 7.86 18.05
C ALA A 377 20.20 7.89 18.81
N GLN A 378 19.44 6.80 18.83
CA GLN A 378 18.10 6.69 19.46
C GLN A 378 17.20 7.85 19.09
N PRO A 379 16.87 8.04 17.80
CA PRO A 379 16.14 9.20 17.34
C PRO A 379 14.68 9.20 17.80
N THR A 380 14.15 10.39 17.98
CA THR A 380 12.73 10.68 18.21
C THR A 380 12.30 11.76 17.25
N ARG A 381 11.32 11.48 16.40
CA ARG A 381 10.73 12.42 15.44
C ARG A 381 9.33 12.80 15.87
N TYR A 382 9.10 14.10 16.02
CA TYR A 382 7.79 14.70 16.25
C TYR A 382 7.29 15.28 14.93
N SER A 383 6.13 14.83 14.47
CA SER A 383 5.55 15.31 13.24
C SER A 383 4.18 15.92 13.49
N TRP A 384 3.95 17.10 12.91
CA TRP A 384 2.67 17.77 12.88
C TRP A 384 2.30 18.13 11.46
N LEU A 385 1.18 17.58 10.97
CA LEU A 385 0.68 17.81 9.63
C LEU A 385 -0.70 18.44 9.72
N THR A 386 -0.96 19.48 8.92
CA THR A 386 -2.28 20.09 8.83
C THR A 386 -2.63 20.30 7.37
N ALA A 387 -3.72 19.72 6.92
CA ALA A 387 -4.25 19.83 5.57
C ALA A 387 -5.56 20.62 5.57
N PHE A 388 -5.62 21.64 4.72
CA PHE A 388 -6.87 22.29 4.35
C PHE A 388 -7.20 21.90 2.91
N ALA A 389 -8.43 21.43 2.66
CA ALA A 389 -8.86 21.02 1.34
C ALA A 389 -10.28 21.52 1.03
N GLY A 390 -10.51 21.82 -0.24
CA GLY A 390 -11.82 22.16 -0.79
C GLY A 390 -12.17 21.26 -1.97
N LYS A 391 -13.45 20.93 -2.11
CA LYS A 391 -13.98 20.16 -3.24
C LYS A 391 -15.26 20.79 -3.73
N TYR A 392 -15.28 21.10 -5.03
CA TYR A 392 -16.49 21.43 -5.78
C TYR A 392 -16.85 20.26 -6.69
N MET A 393 -18.09 19.85 -6.71
CA MET A 393 -18.56 18.72 -7.51
C MET A 393 -19.98 18.95 -8.02
N ASN A 394 -20.13 18.89 -9.34
CA ASN A 394 -21.42 18.78 -10.01
C ASN A 394 -21.36 17.69 -11.09
N ASP A 395 -22.38 17.54 -11.91
CA ASP A 395 -22.49 16.45 -12.90
C ASP A 395 -21.39 16.49 -13.98
N TRP A 396 -20.92 17.68 -14.35
CA TRP A 396 -19.95 17.87 -15.43
C TRP A 396 -18.55 18.29 -14.98
N LEU A 397 -18.39 18.78 -13.74
CA LEU A 397 -17.10 19.28 -13.23
C LEU A 397 -16.88 18.86 -11.79
N THR A 398 -15.73 18.29 -11.51
CA THR A 398 -15.23 18.09 -10.16
C THR A 398 -13.86 18.77 -10.04
N ILE A 399 -13.69 19.62 -9.03
CA ILE A 399 -12.41 20.26 -8.71
C ILE A 399 -12.10 19.93 -7.25
N SER A 400 -10.85 19.54 -6.97
CA SER A 400 -10.34 19.40 -5.61
C SER A 400 -9.01 20.15 -5.51
N ALA A 401 -8.83 20.90 -4.43
CA ALA A 401 -7.59 21.58 -4.12
C ALA A 401 -7.25 21.41 -2.65
N SER A 402 -5.98 21.30 -2.33
CA SER A 402 -5.51 21.23 -0.94
C SER A 402 -4.14 21.84 -0.75
N ALA A 403 -3.86 22.25 0.48
CA ALA A 403 -2.54 22.65 0.93
C ALA A 403 -2.22 21.89 2.22
N LEU A 404 -1.06 21.25 2.27
CA LEU A 404 -0.56 20.53 3.41
C LEU A 404 0.62 21.27 4.04
N ALA A 405 0.48 21.69 5.28
CA ALA A 405 1.55 22.20 6.11
C ALA A 405 2.16 21.05 6.93
N THR A 406 3.47 20.88 6.83
CA THR A 406 4.25 19.85 7.54
C THR A 406 5.28 20.53 8.44
N ILE A 407 5.29 20.18 9.73
CA ILE A 407 6.25 20.64 10.71
C ILE A 407 6.86 19.41 11.36
N ILE A 408 8.18 19.30 11.32
CA ILE A 408 8.95 18.18 11.85
C ILE A 408 10.01 18.73 12.79
N ASN A 409 10.06 18.14 13.98
CA ASN A 409 11.15 18.32 14.93
C ASN A 409 11.78 16.97 15.24
N GLU A 410 13.09 16.93 15.28
CA GLU A 410 13.84 15.70 15.50
C GLU A 410 14.88 15.86 16.59
N ASP A 411 14.85 14.95 17.55
CA ASP A 411 15.77 14.87 18.68
C ASP A 411 16.49 13.51 18.65
N VAL A 412 17.71 13.48 19.16
CA VAL A 412 18.48 12.26 19.35
C VAL A 412 19.01 12.23 20.78
N LYS A 413 19.24 11.02 21.33
CA LYS A 413 19.89 10.91 22.65
C LYS A 413 21.40 11.00 22.55
N GLU A 414 21.99 10.52 21.45
CA GLU A 414 23.43 10.48 21.22
C GLU A 414 23.73 11.04 19.82
N GLY A 415 24.80 11.83 19.71
CA GLY A 415 25.24 12.45 18.44
C GLY A 415 24.46 13.71 18.07
N GLY A 416 24.49 14.04 16.79
CA GLY A 416 23.81 15.20 16.21
C GLY A 416 22.51 14.82 15.52
N SER A 417 21.42 15.59 15.75
CA SER A 417 20.15 15.41 15.05
C SER A 417 20.19 15.97 13.64
N ALA A 418 19.33 15.44 12.76
CA ALA A 418 19.18 15.93 11.38
C ALA A 418 18.49 17.29 11.29
N GLY A 419 17.95 17.82 12.41
CA GLY A 419 17.34 19.13 12.48
C GLY A 419 15.84 19.14 12.21
N ASN A 420 15.31 20.36 12.09
CA ASN A 420 13.87 20.61 11.97
C ASN A 420 13.51 21.00 10.54
N HIS A 421 12.32 20.61 10.10
CA HIS A 421 11.83 20.89 8.76
C HIS A 421 10.42 21.49 8.80
N ARG A 422 10.17 22.45 7.89
CA ARG A 422 8.84 23.02 7.66
C ARG A 422 8.61 23.11 6.16
N LYS A 423 7.44 22.65 5.71
CA LYS A 423 7.11 22.66 4.28
C LYS A 423 5.61 22.87 4.08
N LEU A 424 5.27 23.63 3.04
CA LEU A 424 3.91 23.72 2.51
C LEU A 424 3.91 23.07 1.12
N THR A 425 3.00 22.12 0.90
CA THR A 425 2.86 21.40 -0.37
C THR A 425 1.44 21.54 -0.92
N PRO A 426 1.29 22.14 -2.12
CA PRO A 426 0.00 22.29 -2.77
C PRO A 426 -0.38 21.07 -3.61
N TYR A 427 -1.68 20.91 -3.79
CA TYR A 427 -2.31 19.98 -4.71
C TYR A 427 -3.54 20.62 -5.35
N ILE A 428 -3.73 20.36 -6.64
CA ILE A 428 -4.96 20.68 -7.37
C ILE A 428 -5.28 19.57 -8.36
N SER A 429 -6.56 19.25 -8.49
CA SER A 429 -7.06 18.32 -9.50
C SER A 429 -8.41 18.73 -10.03
N ALA A 430 -8.69 18.32 -11.25
CA ALA A 430 -9.98 18.56 -11.90
C ALA A 430 -10.39 17.36 -12.75
N SER A 431 -11.67 17.10 -12.86
CA SER A 431 -12.28 16.14 -13.77
C SER A 431 -13.47 16.82 -14.47
N PHE A 432 -13.43 16.88 -15.78
CA PHE A 432 -14.39 17.58 -16.62
C PHE A 432 -15.09 16.59 -17.56
N LYS A 433 -16.43 16.64 -17.62
CA LYS A 433 -17.28 15.84 -18.49
C LYS A 433 -17.81 16.70 -19.65
N PRO A 434 -17.21 16.63 -20.86
CA PRO A 434 -17.58 17.50 -21.97
C PRO A 434 -18.91 17.13 -22.64
N PHE A 435 -19.35 15.87 -22.50
CA PHE A 435 -20.55 15.36 -23.18
C PHE A 435 -21.65 15.01 -22.16
N TYR A 436 -22.84 15.53 -22.32
CA TYR A 436 -23.93 15.33 -21.36
C TYR A 436 -24.39 13.87 -21.26
N HIS A 437 -24.50 13.17 -22.39
CA HIS A 437 -25.02 11.79 -22.44
C HIS A 437 -23.97 10.69 -22.31
N GLU A 438 -22.69 11.03 -22.40
CA GLU A 438 -21.59 10.05 -22.33
C GLU A 438 -20.78 10.25 -21.04
N GLU A 439 -20.46 9.17 -20.34
CA GLU A 439 -19.58 9.24 -19.19
C GLU A 439 -18.11 9.22 -19.67
N PHE A 440 -17.76 10.26 -20.42
CA PHE A 440 -16.40 10.57 -20.86
C PHE A 440 -15.88 11.74 -20.04
N ARG A 441 -14.70 11.62 -19.47
CA ARG A 441 -14.09 12.66 -18.63
C ARG A 441 -12.63 12.88 -19.01
N ILE A 442 -12.23 14.15 -18.92
CA ILE A 442 -10.86 14.61 -19.01
C ILE A 442 -10.44 14.98 -17.60
N ARG A 443 -9.35 14.43 -17.10
CA ARG A 443 -8.84 14.72 -15.77
C ARG A 443 -7.43 15.27 -15.81
N PHE A 444 -7.13 16.08 -14.81
CA PHE A 444 -5.82 16.69 -14.61
C PHE A 444 -5.51 16.75 -13.13
N PHE A 445 -4.24 16.54 -12.75
CA PHE A 445 -3.77 16.94 -11.43
C PHE A 445 -2.32 17.44 -11.44
N TYR A 446 -2.02 18.31 -10.48
CA TYR A 446 -0.70 18.74 -10.07
C TYR A 446 -0.51 18.47 -8.57
N LYS A 447 0.66 17.98 -8.18
CA LYS A 447 0.99 17.71 -6.77
C LYS A 447 2.46 17.94 -6.48
N ASP A 448 2.74 18.69 -5.39
CA ASP A 448 4.05 18.73 -4.74
C ASP A 448 4.10 17.72 -3.59
N ILE A 449 5.23 17.06 -3.44
CA ILE A 449 5.49 16.06 -2.42
C ILE A 449 6.81 16.36 -1.74
N PHE A 450 6.81 16.16 -0.42
CA PHE A 450 7.95 16.35 0.45
C PHE A 450 8.17 15.06 1.25
N ARG A 451 9.34 14.42 1.06
CA ARG A 451 9.69 13.19 1.77
C ARG A 451 10.90 13.42 2.67
N LEU A 452 10.75 13.07 3.94
CA LEU A 452 11.87 13.09 4.90
C LEU A 452 12.77 11.86 4.71
N PRO A 453 14.08 11.98 4.99
CA PRO A 453 14.95 10.84 5.14
C PRO A 453 14.43 9.89 6.22
N SER A 454 14.60 8.59 6.03
CA SER A 454 14.32 7.57 7.06
C SER A 454 15.39 7.60 8.16
N PHE A 455 15.15 6.94 9.28
CA PHE A 455 16.16 6.85 10.32
C PHE A 455 17.40 6.06 9.88
N ASN A 456 17.24 5.07 9.00
CA ASN A 456 18.41 4.42 8.39
C ASN A 456 19.21 5.37 7.49
N ASP A 457 18.53 6.21 6.69
CA ASP A 457 19.22 7.21 5.86
C ASP A 457 20.07 8.16 6.72
N LEU A 458 19.60 8.51 7.93
CA LEU A 458 20.22 9.50 8.80
C LEU A 458 21.22 8.90 9.81
N TYR A 459 20.88 7.76 10.44
CA TYR A 459 21.52 7.27 11.66
C TYR A 459 22.05 5.85 11.56
N TYR A 460 21.91 5.16 10.39
CA TYR A 460 22.50 3.82 10.26
C TYR A 460 24.02 3.91 10.35
N GLN A 461 24.58 3.09 11.24
CA GLN A 461 26.02 3.12 11.56
C GLN A 461 26.89 3.02 10.29
N GLU A 462 27.87 3.89 10.15
CA GLU A 462 28.84 4.01 9.03
C GLU A 462 28.26 4.50 7.68
N VAL A 463 26.97 4.39 7.45
CA VAL A 463 26.33 4.73 6.16
C VAL A 463 25.46 5.99 6.27
N GLY A 464 24.81 6.18 7.42
CA GLY A 464 23.87 7.27 7.66
C GLY A 464 24.51 8.66 7.55
N ASN A 465 23.68 9.65 7.19
CA ASN A 465 24.14 11.03 7.02
C ASN A 465 23.08 12.01 7.54
N THR A 466 23.35 12.61 8.69
CA THR A 466 22.45 13.58 9.33
C THR A 466 22.31 14.91 8.58
N LYS A 467 23.14 15.16 7.55
CA LYS A 467 23.08 16.35 6.70
C LYS A 467 22.18 16.20 5.47
N LEU A 468 21.46 15.08 5.36
CA LEU A 468 20.54 14.86 4.25
C LEU A 468 19.40 15.89 4.24
N ARG A 469 19.12 16.41 3.06
CA ARG A 469 17.94 17.22 2.79
C ARG A 469 16.77 16.30 2.42
N PRO A 470 15.52 16.70 2.73
CA PRO A 470 14.35 16.00 2.23
C PRO A 470 14.28 15.97 0.70
N GLU A 471 13.76 14.86 0.16
CA GLU A 471 13.43 14.75 -1.26
C GLU A 471 12.19 15.58 -1.58
N ASN A 472 12.18 16.21 -2.77
CA ASN A 472 11.00 16.86 -3.31
C ASN A 472 10.61 16.19 -4.63
N ALA A 473 9.32 15.92 -4.80
CA ALA A 473 8.80 15.40 -6.05
C ALA A 473 7.62 16.24 -6.54
N ARG A 474 7.57 16.51 -7.85
CA ARG A 474 6.46 17.18 -8.52
C ARG A 474 5.83 16.24 -9.49
N GLN A 475 4.52 16.13 -9.42
CA GLN A 475 3.73 15.25 -10.28
C GLN A 475 2.76 16.07 -11.12
N TYR A 476 2.67 15.73 -12.41
CA TYR A 476 1.70 16.23 -13.37
C TYR A 476 1.03 15.05 -14.04
N ASN A 477 -0.28 15.10 -14.21
CA ASN A 477 -1.05 14.06 -14.87
C ASN A 477 -2.16 14.66 -15.72
N VAL A 478 -2.36 14.10 -16.90
CA VAL A 478 -3.52 14.35 -17.76
C VAL A 478 -4.09 12.98 -18.12
N GLY A 479 -5.38 12.79 -17.94
CA GLY A 479 -6.03 11.50 -18.21
C GLY A 479 -7.37 11.64 -18.90
N LEU A 480 -7.73 10.57 -19.59
CA LEU A 480 -9.04 10.37 -20.21
C LEU A 480 -9.68 9.16 -19.59
N THR A 481 -10.94 9.25 -19.23
CA THR A 481 -11.73 8.13 -18.74
C THR A 481 -13.04 8.02 -19.50
N TYR A 482 -13.46 6.80 -19.79
CA TYR A 482 -14.72 6.51 -20.44
C TYR A 482 -15.37 5.31 -19.79
N SER A 483 -16.67 5.37 -19.55
CA SER A 483 -17.45 4.19 -19.17
C SER A 483 -18.85 4.26 -19.77
N LYS A 484 -19.41 3.09 -20.08
CA LYS A 484 -20.74 2.97 -20.65
C LYS A 484 -21.38 1.63 -20.31
N ASN A 485 -22.65 1.69 -19.97
CA ASN A 485 -23.54 0.54 -19.99
C ASN A 485 -24.16 0.48 -21.38
N VAL A 486 -23.74 -0.49 -22.21
CA VAL A 486 -24.04 -0.48 -23.65
C VAL A 486 -25.35 -1.19 -23.95
N CYS A 487 -25.45 -2.47 -23.56
CA CYS A 487 -26.64 -3.29 -23.77
C CYS A 487 -26.62 -4.51 -22.80
N PRO A 488 -27.70 -5.30 -22.71
CA PRO A 488 -27.74 -6.47 -21.83
C PRO A 488 -26.63 -7.49 -22.09
N PHE A 489 -26.16 -7.63 -23.34
CA PHE A 489 -25.03 -8.48 -23.69
C PHE A 489 -23.67 -7.90 -23.22
N LEU A 490 -23.52 -6.58 -23.26
CA LEU A 490 -22.36 -5.82 -22.80
C LEU A 490 -22.79 -4.84 -21.72
N PRO A 491 -23.05 -5.32 -20.49
CA PRO A 491 -23.58 -4.48 -19.40
C PRO A 491 -22.60 -3.42 -18.93
N TYR A 492 -21.30 -3.61 -19.17
CA TYR A 492 -20.30 -2.62 -18.73
C TYR A 492 -19.06 -2.63 -19.62
N LEU A 493 -18.59 -1.42 -19.95
CA LEU A 493 -17.31 -1.14 -20.60
C LEU A 493 -16.67 0.07 -19.94
N SER A 494 -15.37 -0.01 -19.62
CA SER A 494 -14.59 1.16 -19.21
C SER A 494 -13.18 1.13 -19.79
N ALA A 495 -12.66 2.32 -20.02
CA ALA A 495 -11.26 2.53 -20.42
C ALA A 495 -10.71 3.80 -19.78
N THR A 496 -9.45 3.75 -19.35
CA THR A 496 -8.73 4.94 -18.89
C THR A 496 -7.35 5.00 -19.52
N ILE A 497 -6.88 6.21 -19.81
CA ILE A 497 -5.52 6.47 -20.27
C ILE A 497 -5.01 7.70 -19.51
N ASP A 498 -3.86 7.58 -18.86
CA ASP A 498 -3.22 8.65 -18.10
C ASP A 498 -1.79 8.85 -18.59
N ALA A 499 -1.48 10.04 -19.07
CA ALA A 499 -0.12 10.47 -19.33
C ALA A 499 0.40 11.27 -18.13
N TYR A 500 1.63 11.04 -17.72
CA TYR A 500 2.20 11.67 -16.54
C TYR A 500 3.65 12.08 -16.74
N TYR A 501 4.00 13.11 -15.98
CA TYR A 501 5.36 13.63 -15.84
C TYR A 501 5.66 13.86 -14.36
N ASN A 502 6.73 13.25 -13.86
CA ASN A 502 7.18 13.45 -12.49
C ASN A 502 8.66 13.85 -12.49
N LYS A 503 9.01 14.80 -11.64
CA LYS A 503 10.40 15.17 -11.39
C LYS A 503 10.72 15.03 -9.90
N VAL A 504 11.75 14.25 -9.57
CA VAL A 504 12.28 14.10 -8.21
C VAL A 504 13.60 14.84 -8.12
N THR A 505 13.76 15.68 -7.10
CA THR A 505 14.99 16.40 -6.79
C THR A 505 15.47 16.07 -5.38
N ASP A 506 16.78 16.25 -5.13
CA ASP A 506 17.42 15.87 -3.86
C ASP A 506 17.22 14.38 -3.50
N LYS A 507 17.14 13.51 -4.51
CA LYS A 507 16.91 12.08 -4.28
C LYS A 507 18.01 11.49 -3.40
N ILE A 508 17.60 10.78 -2.36
CA ILE A 508 18.51 10.13 -1.42
C ILE A 508 18.91 8.78 -2.00
N ILE A 509 20.21 8.60 -2.20
CA ILE A 509 20.79 7.37 -2.71
C ILE A 509 21.98 6.94 -1.85
N ALA A 510 22.22 5.63 -1.77
CA ALA A 510 23.46 5.09 -1.22
C ALA A 510 24.57 5.24 -2.27
N TYR A 511 25.67 5.83 -1.89
CA TYR A 511 26.80 6.12 -2.77
C TYR A 511 28.10 5.62 -2.17
N PRO A 512 28.97 4.91 -2.92
CA PRO A 512 30.28 4.51 -2.44
C PRO A 512 31.15 5.75 -2.21
N THR A 513 31.89 5.77 -1.11
CA THR A 513 32.87 6.81 -0.83
C THR A 513 34.17 6.56 -1.61
N LYS A 514 35.18 7.41 -1.43
CA LYS A 514 36.52 7.18 -2.03
C LYS A 514 37.11 5.81 -1.69
N ASN A 515 36.77 5.27 -0.53
CA ASN A 515 37.00 3.87 -0.22
C ASN A 515 35.75 3.07 -0.65
N LEU A 516 35.85 2.32 -1.74
CA LEU A 516 34.75 1.54 -2.33
C LEU A 516 34.06 0.55 -1.38
N ALA A 517 34.70 0.23 -0.25
CA ALA A 517 34.10 -0.60 0.80
C ALA A 517 33.18 0.17 1.75
N VAL A 518 33.20 1.50 1.72
CA VAL A 518 32.40 2.37 2.59
C VAL A 518 31.36 3.13 1.78
N TRP A 519 30.10 2.98 2.14
CA TRP A 519 28.96 3.65 1.52
C TRP A 519 28.50 4.81 2.40
N SER A 520 27.87 5.80 1.82
CA SER A 520 27.23 6.91 2.52
C SER A 520 25.94 7.31 1.81
N MET A 521 24.97 7.72 2.56
CA MET A 521 23.72 8.29 2.01
C MET A 521 23.94 9.73 1.58
N ARG A 522 23.51 10.09 0.37
CA ARG A 522 23.67 11.43 -0.20
C ARG A 522 22.46 11.88 -1.00
N ASN A 523 22.24 13.20 -1.04
CA ASN A 523 21.30 13.84 -1.98
C ASN A 523 22.00 14.10 -3.31
N LEU A 524 22.16 13.07 -4.12
CA LEU A 524 22.87 13.17 -5.41
C LEU A 524 21.96 12.92 -6.61
N GLY A 525 20.67 12.62 -6.38
CA GLY A 525 19.81 12.18 -7.45
C GLY A 525 18.82 13.24 -7.92
N GLU A 526 18.76 13.45 -9.23
CA GLU A 526 17.60 13.99 -9.92
C GLU A 526 17.06 12.94 -10.88
N VAL A 527 15.75 12.68 -10.83
CA VAL A 527 15.09 11.68 -11.68
C VAL A 527 13.91 12.33 -12.39
N GLU A 528 13.88 12.14 -13.71
CA GLU A 528 12.76 12.50 -14.57
C GLU A 528 11.99 11.25 -14.96
N ILE A 529 10.67 11.25 -14.74
CA ILE A 529 9.80 10.11 -15.04
C ILE A 529 8.69 10.56 -15.97
N LYS A 530 8.59 9.93 -17.14
CA LYS A 530 7.52 10.14 -18.12
C LYS A 530 6.86 8.81 -18.41
N GLY A 531 5.54 8.78 -18.51
CA GLY A 531 4.87 7.52 -18.81
C GLY A 531 3.41 7.68 -19.19
N ILE A 532 2.86 6.54 -19.59
CA ILE A 532 1.46 6.35 -19.92
C ILE A 532 0.98 5.09 -19.22
N ASP A 533 -0.10 5.21 -18.46
CA ASP A 533 -0.86 4.09 -17.92
C ASP A 533 -2.18 3.96 -18.66
N ALA A 534 -2.51 2.77 -19.13
CA ALA A 534 -3.80 2.47 -19.76
C ALA A 534 -4.47 1.31 -19.01
N THR A 535 -5.76 1.42 -18.74
CA THR A 535 -6.57 0.33 -18.17
C THR A 535 -7.84 0.16 -18.95
N GLY A 536 -8.31 -1.06 -19.05
CA GLY A 536 -9.58 -1.39 -19.69
C GLY A 536 -10.29 -2.51 -18.95
N SER A 537 -11.60 -2.42 -18.84
CA SER A 537 -12.45 -3.45 -18.26
C SER A 537 -13.74 -3.57 -19.05
N LEU A 538 -14.18 -4.81 -19.25
CA LEU A 538 -15.48 -5.06 -19.82
C LEU A 538 -16.14 -6.28 -19.17
N SER A 539 -17.47 -6.24 -19.07
CA SER A 539 -18.28 -7.37 -18.65
C SER A 539 -19.21 -7.76 -19.80
N LEU A 540 -19.21 -9.04 -20.13
CA LEU A 540 -20.12 -9.63 -21.12
C LEU A 540 -21.10 -10.55 -20.40
N GLN A 541 -22.34 -10.53 -20.81
CA GLN A 541 -23.38 -11.43 -20.32
C GLN A 541 -24.05 -12.14 -21.50
N PRO A 542 -23.37 -13.14 -22.12
CA PRO A 542 -23.90 -13.85 -23.27
C PRO A 542 -25.19 -14.62 -22.98
N TRP A 543 -25.38 -15.05 -21.74
CA TRP A 543 -26.58 -15.70 -21.23
C TRP A 543 -26.92 -15.20 -19.82
N GLU A 544 -28.16 -15.34 -19.39
CA GLU A 544 -28.63 -14.84 -18.07
C GLU A 544 -27.78 -15.32 -16.86
N ARG A 545 -27.17 -16.51 -16.99
CA ARG A 545 -26.41 -17.14 -15.90
C ARG A 545 -24.92 -17.25 -16.16
N ILE A 546 -24.43 -16.68 -17.24
CA ILE A 546 -23.00 -16.70 -17.58
C ILE A 546 -22.50 -15.27 -17.73
N ARG A 547 -21.52 -14.92 -16.94
CA ARG A 547 -20.82 -13.63 -16.99
C ARG A 547 -19.36 -13.85 -17.34
N ILE A 548 -18.84 -13.03 -18.24
CA ILE A 548 -17.44 -12.99 -18.63
C ILE A 548 -16.90 -11.60 -18.28
N ASN A 549 -15.94 -11.54 -17.37
CA ASN A 549 -15.29 -10.30 -16.97
C ASN A 549 -13.87 -10.29 -17.52
N LEU A 550 -13.52 -9.27 -18.28
CA LEU A 550 -12.19 -9.05 -18.82
C LEU A 550 -11.64 -7.74 -18.29
N SER A 551 -10.41 -7.74 -17.82
CA SER A 551 -9.69 -6.53 -17.46
C SER A 551 -8.24 -6.61 -17.92
N SER A 552 -7.67 -5.46 -18.25
CA SER A 552 -6.27 -5.36 -18.64
C SER A 552 -5.69 -4.01 -18.22
N ASN A 553 -4.40 -4.00 -18.00
CA ASN A 553 -3.65 -2.78 -17.84
C ASN A 553 -2.32 -2.84 -18.60
N TYR A 554 -1.82 -1.69 -18.95
CA TYR A 554 -0.57 -1.51 -19.65
C TYR A 554 0.11 -0.25 -19.14
N THR A 555 1.40 -0.32 -18.87
CA THR A 555 2.23 0.82 -18.46
C THR A 555 3.45 0.91 -19.36
N TYR A 556 3.66 2.07 -19.95
CA TYR A 556 4.92 2.47 -20.55
C TYR A 556 5.53 3.62 -19.73
N GLN A 557 6.79 3.49 -19.32
CA GLN A 557 7.46 4.53 -18.53
C GLN A 557 8.96 4.63 -18.84
N GLN A 558 9.45 5.86 -18.81
CA GLN A 558 10.86 6.17 -18.79
C GLN A 558 11.16 6.86 -17.47
N ALA A 559 11.97 6.26 -16.63
CA ALA A 559 12.43 6.85 -15.38
C ALA A 559 13.96 7.02 -15.48
N LEU A 560 14.40 8.24 -15.80
CA LEU A 560 15.75 8.52 -16.22
C LEU A 560 16.49 9.30 -15.12
N ASP A 561 17.71 8.87 -14.86
CA ASP A 561 18.68 9.63 -14.05
C ASP A 561 19.13 10.87 -14.84
N ILE A 562 18.88 12.05 -14.30
CA ILE A 562 19.29 13.34 -14.87
C ILE A 562 20.19 14.13 -13.91
N THR A 563 20.85 13.43 -12.98
CA THR A 563 21.64 14.03 -11.90
C THR A 563 22.78 14.89 -12.41
N ASN A 564 23.56 14.39 -13.36
CA ASN A 564 24.71 15.11 -13.90
C ASN A 564 24.91 14.77 -15.38
N SER A 565 24.99 15.80 -16.23
CA SER A 565 25.18 15.64 -17.67
C SER A 565 26.65 15.54 -18.10
N ASP A 566 27.61 15.73 -17.19
CA ASP A 566 29.05 15.67 -17.51
C ASP A 566 29.53 14.21 -17.53
N PRO A 567 29.81 13.63 -18.71
CA PRO A 567 30.19 12.22 -18.86
C PRO A 567 31.55 11.85 -18.24
N THR A 568 32.36 12.86 -17.90
CA THR A 568 33.66 12.64 -17.28
C THR A 568 33.58 12.32 -15.79
N THR A 569 32.42 12.61 -15.19
CA THR A 569 32.15 12.32 -13.78
C THR A 569 31.50 10.95 -13.62
N GLU A 570 31.69 10.34 -12.45
CA GLU A 570 31.03 9.07 -12.12
C GLU A 570 29.49 9.17 -12.19
N ALA A 571 28.92 10.27 -11.69
CA ALA A 571 27.47 10.53 -11.76
C ALA A 571 27.00 10.80 -13.20
N GLY A 572 27.85 11.23 -14.12
CA GLY A 572 27.52 11.48 -15.51
C GLY A 572 27.44 10.20 -16.36
N ARG A 573 28.01 9.09 -15.90
CA ARG A 573 27.94 7.80 -16.61
C ARG A 573 26.51 7.24 -16.66
N THR A 574 25.66 7.61 -15.71
CA THR A 574 24.26 7.18 -15.64
C THR A 574 23.27 8.19 -16.22
N TYR A 575 23.77 9.30 -16.81
CA TYR A 575 22.93 10.34 -17.36
C TYR A 575 22.01 9.82 -18.47
N LYS A 576 20.70 10.04 -18.31
CA LYS A 576 19.62 9.51 -19.18
C LYS A 576 19.53 7.99 -19.22
N HIS A 577 20.14 7.29 -18.28
CA HIS A 577 19.90 5.88 -18.09
C HIS A 577 18.62 5.63 -17.27
N GLN A 578 17.96 4.50 -17.53
CA GLN A 578 16.83 4.05 -16.76
C GLN A 578 17.29 3.70 -15.35
N ILE A 579 16.58 4.17 -14.33
CA ILE A 579 16.92 3.83 -12.93
C ILE A 579 16.71 2.35 -12.66
N ALA A 580 17.46 1.83 -11.69
CA ALA A 580 17.47 0.42 -11.32
C ALA A 580 16.07 -0.14 -11.00
N TYR A 581 15.85 -1.42 -11.34
CA TYR A 581 14.63 -2.19 -11.10
C TYR A 581 13.33 -1.62 -11.70
N THR A 582 13.43 -0.71 -12.67
CA THR A 582 12.29 -0.06 -13.31
C THR A 582 12.15 -0.55 -14.75
N PRO A 583 11.17 -1.40 -15.08
CA PRO A 583 10.92 -1.79 -16.46
C PRO A 583 10.31 -0.64 -17.25
N ARG A 584 10.63 -0.53 -18.54
CA ARG A 584 9.99 0.45 -19.43
C ARG A 584 8.56 0.07 -19.79
N VAL A 585 8.30 -1.22 -19.84
CA VAL A 585 7.00 -1.77 -20.24
C VAL A 585 6.58 -2.80 -19.20
N SER A 586 5.35 -2.71 -18.73
CA SER A 586 4.72 -3.72 -17.88
C SER A 586 3.22 -3.74 -18.11
N GLY A 587 2.57 -4.79 -17.69
CA GLY A 587 1.12 -4.89 -17.78
C GLY A 587 0.60 -6.19 -17.24
N SER A 588 -0.72 -6.28 -17.15
CA SER A 588 -1.41 -7.48 -16.76
C SER A 588 -2.78 -7.59 -17.44
N GLY A 589 -3.32 -8.78 -17.46
CA GLY A 589 -4.67 -9.04 -17.91
C GLY A 589 -5.32 -10.13 -17.10
N GLN A 590 -6.64 -10.07 -17.02
CA GLN A 590 -7.47 -11.02 -16.30
C GLN A 590 -8.72 -11.33 -17.11
N ALA A 591 -9.08 -12.61 -17.17
CA ALA A 591 -10.32 -13.08 -17.76
C ALA A 591 -11.00 -14.02 -16.77
N GLY A 592 -12.22 -13.71 -16.38
CA GLY A 592 -13.05 -14.53 -15.49
C GLY A 592 -14.32 -14.97 -16.20
N ILE A 593 -14.69 -16.24 -16.08
CA ILE A 593 -15.94 -16.80 -16.56
C ILE A 593 -16.69 -17.34 -15.35
N GLU A 594 -17.81 -16.72 -15.03
CA GLU A 594 -18.69 -17.12 -13.93
C GLU A 594 -19.88 -17.89 -14.49
N THR A 595 -20.09 -19.09 -13.98
CA THR A 595 -21.24 -19.94 -14.33
C THR A 595 -21.90 -20.50 -13.07
N PRO A 596 -23.14 -21.00 -13.13
CA PRO A 596 -23.77 -21.65 -11.98
C PRO A 596 -23.07 -22.92 -11.48
N TRP A 597 -22.22 -23.51 -12.31
CA TRP A 597 -21.60 -24.82 -12.02
C TRP A 597 -20.16 -24.71 -11.56
N ILE A 598 -19.41 -23.81 -12.21
CA ILE A 598 -17.96 -23.67 -12.02
C ILE A 598 -17.52 -22.27 -12.49
N ASN A 599 -16.58 -21.68 -11.78
CA ASN A 599 -15.93 -20.45 -12.18
C ASN A 599 -14.53 -20.78 -12.69
N PHE A 600 -14.18 -20.18 -13.83
CA PHE A 600 -12.86 -20.25 -14.42
C PHE A 600 -12.25 -18.86 -14.44
N SER A 601 -11.00 -18.74 -14.06
CA SER A 601 -10.25 -17.51 -14.23
C SER A 601 -8.86 -17.77 -14.80
N TYR A 602 -8.43 -16.84 -15.63
CA TYR A 602 -7.09 -16.77 -16.17
C TYR A 602 -6.54 -15.38 -15.91
N SER A 603 -5.32 -15.29 -15.43
CA SER A 603 -4.61 -14.02 -15.30
C SER A 603 -3.18 -14.15 -15.82
N PHE A 604 -2.67 -13.07 -16.37
CA PHE A 604 -1.26 -12.95 -16.71
C PHE A 604 -0.72 -11.60 -16.26
N LEU A 605 0.56 -11.55 -15.99
CA LEU A 605 1.32 -10.32 -15.84
C LEU A 605 2.62 -10.43 -16.64
N PHE A 606 3.12 -9.31 -17.14
CA PHE A 606 4.43 -9.24 -17.75
C PHE A 606 5.20 -8.02 -17.27
N SER A 607 6.50 -8.17 -17.19
CA SER A 607 7.45 -7.10 -16.88
C SER A 607 8.58 -7.16 -17.88
N GLY A 608 8.84 -6.05 -18.55
CA GLY A 608 9.90 -5.95 -19.54
C GLY A 608 11.30 -5.98 -18.95
N LYS A 609 12.29 -5.91 -19.83
CA LYS A 609 13.71 -5.81 -19.47
C LYS A 609 13.95 -4.60 -18.54
N ARG A 610 14.81 -4.78 -17.56
CA ARG A 610 15.22 -3.79 -16.57
C ARG A 610 16.67 -3.99 -16.17
N TYR A 611 17.20 -3.11 -15.36
CA TYR A 611 18.59 -3.16 -14.91
C TYR A 611 18.67 -3.23 -13.38
N VAL A 612 19.67 -3.90 -12.85
CA VAL A 612 19.92 -4.00 -11.40
C VAL A 612 20.63 -2.77 -10.84
N GLN A 613 21.26 -1.98 -11.73
CA GLN A 613 21.95 -0.72 -11.41
C GLN A 613 21.56 0.36 -12.41
N ASN A 614 21.87 1.62 -12.08
CA ASN A 614 21.58 2.74 -12.98
C ASN A 614 22.47 2.75 -14.24
N GLU A 615 23.61 2.05 -14.26
CA GLU A 615 24.37 1.79 -15.49
C GLU A 615 23.61 0.75 -16.35
N ASN A 616 23.11 1.20 -17.49
CA ASN A 616 22.31 0.36 -18.39
C ASN A 616 23.19 -0.44 -19.38
N ILE A 617 24.14 -1.19 -18.83
CA ILE A 617 25.00 -2.09 -19.58
C ILE A 617 24.44 -3.53 -19.60
N ALA A 618 24.96 -4.38 -20.46
CA ALA A 618 24.45 -5.74 -20.63
C ALA A 618 24.57 -6.57 -19.35
N GLU A 619 25.67 -6.43 -18.63
CA GLU A 619 25.98 -7.14 -17.39
C GLU A 619 25.02 -6.81 -16.24
N ASN A 620 24.43 -5.61 -16.26
CA ASN A 620 23.46 -5.16 -15.28
C ASN A 620 22.01 -5.46 -15.72
N SER A 621 21.81 -6.07 -16.88
CA SER A 621 20.46 -6.30 -17.41
C SER A 621 19.78 -7.52 -16.79
N MET A 622 18.50 -7.39 -16.55
CA MET A 622 17.59 -8.50 -16.22
C MET A 622 16.56 -8.63 -17.35
N GLU A 623 16.43 -9.82 -17.90
CA GLU A 623 15.44 -10.10 -18.92
C GLU A 623 14.01 -9.90 -18.41
N GLY A 624 13.11 -9.63 -19.35
CA GLY A 624 11.68 -9.57 -19.08
C GLY A 624 11.13 -10.95 -18.73
N TYR A 625 9.99 -10.97 -18.03
CA TYR A 625 9.28 -12.21 -17.73
C TYR A 625 7.77 -12.03 -17.88
N SER A 626 7.09 -13.15 -18.06
CA SER A 626 5.63 -13.25 -17.93
C SER A 626 5.28 -14.32 -16.92
N ASP A 627 4.20 -14.09 -16.18
CA ASP A 627 3.63 -15.03 -15.22
C ASP A 627 2.16 -15.27 -15.58
N HIS A 628 1.75 -16.53 -15.62
CA HIS A 628 0.43 -16.96 -16.05
C HIS A 628 -0.21 -17.83 -14.99
N SER A 629 -1.46 -17.52 -14.62
CA SER A 629 -2.22 -18.26 -13.64
C SER A 629 -3.56 -18.69 -14.20
N ILE A 630 -3.91 -19.95 -13.98
CA ILE A 630 -5.21 -20.52 -14.30
C ILE A 630 -5.83 -21.00 -13.01
N SER A 631 -7.10 -20.69 -12.81
CA SER A 631 -7.84 -21.15 -11.64
C SER A 631 -9.23 -21.63 -11.99
N ILE A 632 -9.65 -22.63 -11.25
CA ILE A 632 -10.99 -23.20 -11.31
C ILE A 632 -11.53 -23.23 -9.89
N SER A 633 -12.74 -22.72 -9.71
CA SER A 633 -13.38 -22.70 -8.40
C SER A 633 -14.86 -23.08 -8.48
N ARG A 634 -15.35 -23.69 -7.42
CA ARG A 634 -16.76 -24.04 -7.26
C ARG A 634 -17.19 -23.88 -5.81
N SER A 635 -18.35 -23.27 -5.62
CA SER A 635 -18.99 -23.17 -4.30
C SER A 635 -20.01 -24.30 -4.11
N PHE A 636 -19.95 -24.96 -2.96
CA PHE A 636 -20.90 -26.00 -2.56
C PHE A 636 -21.61 -25.55 -1.29
N HIS A 637 -22.95 -25.73 -1.25
CA HIS A 637 -23.74 -25.57 -0.04
C HIS A 637 -23.98 -26.97 0.55
N ILE A 638 -23.22 -27.32 1.59
CA ILE A 638 -23.19 -28.71 2.12
C ILE A 638 -24.35 -28.99 3.08
N LEU A 639 -24.86 -27.98 3.78
CA LEU A 639 -25.97 -28.11 4.72
C LEU A 639 -26.85 -26.87 4.72
N LYS A 640 -28.16 -27.05 4.48
CA LYS A 640 -29.18 -26.13 4.96
C LYS A 640 -29.50 -26.55 6.39
N THR A 641 -28.85 -26.04 7.39
CA THR A 641 -29.31 -26.18 8.76
C THR A 641 -30.55 -25.32 8.91
N HIS A 642 -31.71 -25.93 8.85
CA HIS A 642 -32.91 -25.36 9.40
C HIS A 642 -32.79 -25.45 10.94
N THR A 643 -32.48 -24.35 11.58
CA THR A 643 -32.75 -24.15 13.01
C THR A 643 -33.76 -23.04 13.15
#